data_de704335501145c8982423f3bb58b8ff
#
_entry.id   de704335501145c8982423f3bb58b8ff
#
_cell.length_a   1.000
_cell.length_b   1.000
_cell.length_c   1.000
_cell.angle_alpha   90.00
_cell.angle_beta   90.00
_cell.angle_gamma   90.00
#
_symmetry.space_group_name_H-M   'P 1'
#
loop_
_entity.id
_entity.type
_entity.pdbx_description
1 polymer ?
#
loop_
_entity_poly.entity_id
_entity_poly.type
_entity_poly.pdbx_seq_one_letter_code
_entity_poly.pdbx_strand_id
1 'polypeptide(L)'
;MTYIRLEKDSDGIVELIFDQPGKAVNTMGREYDEAMRAALVDLQAMVAEGGVCGVYVRSGKAQQFFAGGDINEMLDMDLNPSAEEKTKMYEGVMATKAPLRQLETLGVPVAVGLNGPALGGGFEIALACHCRVAIKGVQVGLPEAMIGLMPGAGGVVRMTYLLGMQEAIGLISQGRRLKADQALEKGLLHELADDEADMHARAKAWIKANGGAKQPWDQEGYAIPAGGPDEASNQGLTFFGPANVMVQTKNLMPAQNAIFACVVDCARVDFDTAQKIEGRYFLSLLLDQTARNMMTAFFVQMEALNKGASRPDVSARFKCKKLGILGAGQMGAGIATVAAQKGMQVVLKDISQENADRGRAYAEAFFNKGLAKGKITEEAKNACMALIQATADYSDLADCDMVIEAVFEDRKIKAAVTAECEAIIPSDSVFASNTSALPISELAQASVRAQNFIGMHFFSPAEKMPLVEIIRGEQTADQTLAKAFDLAQQLGKTPIVVNDAPGFFTTRVISKTVSQGAIMLEEGVNPVLIESAARDNGSPVGPLAAIDEISQETAYKNGQQAKADTLAQGKEWQDNAASRILDRMVNEFGRRGKVHGGGYYEYPEGGKKHIWSGLKAAFAPQGYTDIPYQDIKDRLTFCQCLEAVRAMEEGVVNVVGDGNIGSIMGIGFPAQTGGVFQAINAYGLNAFVTRARELEAQYGSDFAVPSLLLERAESGELFR
;
A
#
# COMPACT_ATOMS: atom_id res chain seq x y z
N MET A 1 -15.48 29.32 -15.20
CA MET A 1 -15.78 28.07 -15.94
C MET A 1 -16.62 27.20 -15.01
N THR A 2 -17.66 26.57 -15.52
CA THR A 2 -18.54 25.68 -14.74
C THR A 2 -17.97 24.28 -14.75
N TYR A 3 -18.16 23.51 -13.65
CA TYR A 3 -17.66 22.14 -13.52
C TYR A 3 -18.27 21.19 -14.56
N ILE A 4 -19.56 21.36 -14.88
CA ILE A 4 -20.29 20.59 -15.89
C ILE A 4 -20.81 21.53 -16.97
N ARG A 5 -20.66 21.15 -18.23
CA ARG A 5 -21.24 21.84 -19.40
C ARG A 5 -22.17 20.87 -20.11
N LEU A 6 -23.27 21.42 -20.64
CA LEU A 6 -24.18 20.71 -21.52
C LEU A 6 -24.08 21.34 -22.92
N GLU A 7 -23.75 20.52 -23.92
CA GLU A 7 -23.60 20.96 -25.31
C GLU A 7 -24.43 20.05 -26.22
N LYS A 8 -25.47 20.60 -26.88
CA LYS A 8 -26.31 19.84 -27.82
C LYS A 8 -25.74 19.93 -29.22
N ASP A 9 -25.49 18.78 -29.84
CA ASP A 9 -25.01 18.72 -31.23
C ASP A 9 -26.17 18.74 -32.26
N SER A 10 -25.80 18.75 -33.55
CA SER A 10 -26.76 18.76 -34.65
C SER A 10 -27.60 17.48 -34.77
N ASP A 11 -27.17 16.40 -34.18
CA ASP A 11 -27.86 15.12 -34.18
C ASP A 11 -28.85 14.98 -32.99
N GLY A 12 -28.93 16.01 -32.15
CA GLY A 12 -29.76 16.00 -30.94
C GLY A 12 -29.18 15.26 -29.75
N ILE A 13 -27.89 14.94 -29.78
CA ILE A 13 -27.19 14.33 -28.64
C ILE A 13 -26.69 15.46 -27.74
N VAL A 14 -26.98 15.37 -26.44
CA VAL A 14 -26.47 16.31 -25.44
C VAL A 14 -25.20 15.73 -24.83
N GLU A 15 -24.07 16.41 -25.00
CA GLU A 15 -22.83 16.09 -24.34
C GLU A 15 -22.84 16.67 -22.93
N LEU A 16 -22.72 15.79 -21.91
CA LEU A 16 -22.49 16.15 -20.51
C LEU A 16 -20.99 16.06 -20.25
N ILE A 17 -20.34 17.21 -20.09
CA ILE A 17 -18.87 17.34 -20.08
C ILE A 17 -18.40 17.69 -18.67
N PHE A 18 -17.64 16.80 -18.04
CA PHE A 18 -16.97 17.07 -16.77
C PHE A 18 -15.64 17.80 -17.00
N ASP A 19 -15.47 18.98 -16.41
CA ASP A 19 -14.24 19.78 -16.53
C ASP A 19 -14.03 20.66 -15.29
N GLN A 20 -13.64 20.02 -14.17
CA GLN A 20 -13.44 20.71 -12.89
C GLN A 20 -12.38 21.81 -13.03
N PRO A 21 -12.71 23.07 -12.75
CA PRO A 21 -11.78 24.19 -12.89
C PRO A 21 -10.59 24.07 -11.94
N GLY A 22 -9.38 24.35 -12.43
CA GLY A 22 -8.16 24.40 -11.62
C GLY A 22 -7.64 23.06 -11.11
N LYS A 23 -8.30 21.94 -11.45
CA LYS A 23 -7.86 20.58 -11.09
C LYS A 23 -7.38 19.82 -12.32
N ALA A 24 -6.34 19.00 -12.14
CA ALA A 24 -5.83 18.13 -13.21
C ALA A 24 -6.79 16.97 -13.53
N VAL A 25 -7.60 16.56 -12.55
CA VAL A 25 -8.57 15.46 -12.64
C VAL A 25 -9.94 15.91 -12.12
N ASN A 26 -11.01 15.25 -12.56
CA ASN A 26 -12.34 15.45 -12.00
C ASN A 26 -12.49 14.61 -10.72
N THR A 27 -13.14 15.15 -9.68
CA THR A 27 -13.39 14.47 -8.40
C THR A 27 -14.84 14.69 -7.95
N MET A 28 -15.41 13.70 -7.27
CA MET A 28 -16.75 13.74 -6.70
C MET A 28 -16.70 14.34 -5.29
N GLY A 29 -17.07 15.58 -5.15
CA GLY A 29 -17.17 16.34 -3.91
C GLY A 29 -18.35 17.31 -4.00
N ARG A 30 -18.43 18.26 -3.08
CA ARG A 30 -19.54 19.22 -3.00
C ARG A 30 -19.77 20.00 -4.32
N GLU A 31 -18.70 20.48 -4.94
CA GLU A 31 -18.81 21.19 -6.24
C GLU A 31 -19.40 20.32 -7.34
N TYR A 32 -19.03 19.02 -7.37
CA TYR A 32 -19.60 18.05 -8.29
C TYR A 32 -21.10 17.87 -8.02
N ASP A 33 -21.48 17.65 -6.75
CA ASP A 33 -22.88 17.41 -6.36
C ASP A 33 -23.80 18.57 -6.75
N GLU A 34 -23.36 19.81 -6.53
CA GLU A 34 -24.08 21.01 -6.92
C GLU A 34 -24.19 21.12 -8.44
N ALA A 35 -23.09 20.96 -9.16
CA ALA A 35 -23.05 21.05 -10.63
C ALA A 35 -23.87 19.93 -11.30
N MET A 36 -23.81 18.70 -10.76
CA MET A 36 -24.53 17.57 -11.33
C MET A 36 -26.04 17.69 -11.14
N ARG A 37 -26.49 18.15 -9.95
CA ARG A 37 -27.91 18.45 -9.73
C ARG A 37 -28.43 19.53 -10.66
N ALA A 38 -27.70 20.62 -10.84
CA ALA A 38 -28.07 21.69 -11.77
C ALA A 38 -28.13 21.19 -13.22
N ALA A 39 -27.08 20.48 -13.67
CA ALA A 39 -27.01 19.94 -15.02
C ALA A 39 -28.16 18.95 -15.32
N LEU A 40 -28.59 18.15 -14.33
CA LEU A 40 -29.71 17.23 -14.52
C LEU A 40 -31.05 17.94 -14.61
N VAL A 41 -31.28 19.03 -13.87
CA VAL A 41 -32.48 19.86 -14.03
C VAL A 41 -32.58 20.41 -15.46
N ASP A 42 -31.50 20.99 -15.95
CA ASP A 42 -31.43 21.51 -17.31
C ASP A 42 -31.62 20.41 -18.38
N LEU A 43 -30.95 19.25 -18.15
CA LEU A 43 -31.03 18.09 -19.04
C LEU A 43 -32.47 17.53 -19.14
N GLN A 44 -33.14 17.39 -17.97
CA GLN A 44 -34.53 16.97 -17.93
C GLN A 44 -35.46 17.92 -18.65
N ALA A 45 -35.24 19.23 -18.51
CA ALA A 45 -35.99 20.27 -19.28
C ALA A 45 -35.75 20.10 -20.78
N MET A 46 -34.47 19.95 -21.21
CA MET A 46 -34.14 19.73 -22.64
C MET A 46 -34.82 18.48 -23.22
N VAL A 47 -34.86 17.40 -22.45
CA VAL A 47 -35.52 16.13 -22.85
C VAL A 47 -37.03 16.33 -22.95
N ALA A 48 -37.64 17.03 -21.99
CA ALA A 48 -39.09 17.31 -21.97
C ALA A 48 -39.53 18.25 -23.13
N GLU A 49 -38.70 19.19 -23.53
CA GLU A 49 -38.93 20.05 -24.68
C GLU A 49 -38.85 19.31 -26.01
N GLY A 50 -38.25 18.12 -26.02
CA GLY A 50 -38.10 17.28 -27.19
C GLY A 50 -36.86 17.54 -28.03
N GLY A 51 -36.61 16.66 -29.01
CA GLY A 51 -35.44 16.75 -29.89
C GLY A 51 -34.10 16.41 -29.25
N VAL A 52 -34.11 15.75 -28.09
CA VAL A 52 -32.92 15.08 -27.49
C VAL A 52 -32.99 13.60 -27.81
N CYS A 53 -32.02 13.10 -28.60
CA CYS A 53 -31.92 11.70 -28.98
C CYS A 53 -31.21 10.86 -27.91
N GLY A 54 -30.40 11.46 -27.05
CA GLY A 54 -29.68 10.81 -25.97
C GLY A 54 -28.60 11.69 -25.38
N VAL A 55 -27.89 11.16 -24.39
CA VAL A 55 -26.86 11.86 -23.63
C VAL A 55 -25.51 11.15 -23.79
N TYR A 56 -24.47 11.92 -24.07
CA TYR A 56 -23.10 11.45 -24.11
C TYR A 56 -22.29 12.06 -22.97
N VAL A 57 -21.93 11.24 -21.99
CA VAL A 57 -21.12 11.64 -20.82
C VAL A 57 -19.63 11.49 -21.15
N ARG A 58 -18.84 12.53 -20.91
CA ARG A 58 -17.40 12.52 -21.15
C ARG A 58 -16.62 13.49 -20.25
N SER A 59 -15.33 13.31 -20.19
CA SER A 59 -14.42 14.29 -19.60
C SER A 59 -13.98 15.33 -20.63
N GLY A 60 -13.77 16.56 -20.18
CA GLY A 60 -13.08 17.61 -20.93
C GLY A 60 -11.56 17.60 -20.74
N LYS A 61 -11.03 16.70 -19.88
CA LYS A 61 -9.59 16.60 -19.57
C LYS A 61 -8.94 15.52 -20.41
N ALA A 62 -7.78 15.81 -20.99
CA ALA A 62 -7.04 14.87 -21.82
C ALA A 62 -6.54 13.68 -20.98
N GLN A 63 -6.79 12.46 -21.45
CA GLN A 63 -6.34 11.20 -20.84
C GLN A 63 -6.74 11.02 -19.36
N GLN A 64 -7.77 11.74 -18.91
CA GLN A 64 -8.28 11.69 -17.54
C GLN A 64 -9.80 11.70 -17.59
N PHE A 65 -10.42 10.67 -17.00
CA PHE A 65 -11.87 10.65 -16.87
C PHE A 65 -12.29 11.20 -15.51
N PHE A 66 -12.11 10.40 -14.44
CA PHE A 66 -12.60 10.78 -13.12
C PHE A 66 -11.86 9.98 -12.02
N ALA A 67 -11.34 10.67 -10.98
CA ALA A 67 -10.46 10.06 -9.99
C ALA A 67 -11.17 9.50 -8.74
N GLY A 68 -12.50 9.62 -8.64
CA GLY A 68 -13.28 9.16 -7.49
C GLY A 68 -13.73 10.28 -6.55
N GLY A 69 -14.08 9.92 -5.30
CA GLY A 69 -14.55 10.86 -4.28
C GLY A 69 -13.47 11.79 -3.74
N ASP A 70 -13.86 12.95 -3.19
CA ASP A 70 -12.95 13.84 -2.47
C ASP A 70 -12.73 13.32 -1.04
N ILE A 71 -11.59 12.68 -0.83
CA ILE A 71 -11.24 12.05 0.46
C ILE A 71 -10.97 13.10 1.55
N ASN A 72 -10.53 14.31 1.19
CA ASN A 72 -10.27 15.35 2.20
C ASN A 72 -11.58 15.79 2.85
N GLU A 73 -12.65 16.00 2.07
CA GLU A 73 -13.98 16.30 2.62
C GLU A 73 -14.48 15.18 3.57
N MET A 74 -14.18 13.91 3.26
CA MET A 74 -14.55 12.78 4.12
C MET A 74 -13.76 12.76 5.43
N LEU A 75 -12.48 13.15 5.39
CA LEU A 75 -11.63 13.22 6.58
C LEU A 75 -12.01 14.34 7.56
N ASP A 76 -12.68 15.39 7.08
CA ASP A 76 -13.14 16.51 7.92
C ASP A 76 -14.42 16.18 8.72
N MET A 77 -15.08 15.04 8.46
CA MET A 77 -16.31 14.65 9.13
C MET A 77 -16.06 14.28 10.62
N ASP A 78 -16.97 14.63 11.52
CA ASP A 78 -16.96 14.13 12.89
C ASP A 78 -17.26 12.63 12.93
N LEU A 79 -16.47 11.85 13.68
CA LEU A 79 -16.69 10.42 13.87
C LEU A 79 -17.80 10.10 14.88
N ASN A 80 -18.17 11.05 15.73
CA ASN A 80 -19.15 10.86 16.79
C ASN A 80 -20.33 11.85 16.68
N PRO A 81 -20.96 11.97 15.48
CA PRO A 81 -22.06 12.89 15.29
C PRO A 81 -23.31 12.45 16.09
N SER A 82 -24.14 13.41 16.44
CA SER A 82 -25.45 13.18 17.04
C SER A 82 -26.37 12.37 16.09
N ALA A 83 -27.48 11.86 16.59
CA ALA A 83 -28.47 11.14 15.76
C ALA A 83 -29.05 12.02 14.65
N GLU A 84 -29.27 13.32 14.91
CA GLU A 84 -29.75 14.27 13.90
C GLU A 84 -28.70 14.50 12.80
N GLU A 85 -27.43 14.70 13.18
CA GLU A 85 -26.32 14.84 12.23
C GLU A 85 -26.11 13.58 11.38
N LYS A 86 -26.20 12.38 11.98
CA LYS A 86 -26.18 11.11 11.23
C LYS A 86 -27.29 11.03 10.19
N THR A 87 -28.47 11.50 10.52
CA THR A 87 -29.59 11.57 9.57
C THR A 87 -29.27 12.50 8.41
N LYS A 88 -28.76 13.69 8.68
CA LYS A 88 -28.34 14.66 7.64
C LYS A 88 -27.20 14.11 6.78
N MET A 89 -26.23 13.43 7.40
CA MET A 89 -25.15 12.78 6.65
C MET A 89 -25.67 11.69 5.72
N TYR A 90 -26.61 10.87 6.19
CA TYR A 90 -27.26 9.86 5.35
C TYR A 90 -28.06 10.49 4.19
N GLU A 91 -28.80 11.56 4.46
CA GLU A 91 -29.50 12.33 3.42
C GLU A 91 -28.52 12.91 2.39
N GLY A 92 -27.34 13.38 2.84
CA GLY A 92 -26.24 13.81 1.97
C GLY A 92 -25.74 12.69 1.07
N VAL A 93 -25.48 11.50 1.63
CA VAL A 93 -25.07 10.32 0.84
C VAL A 93 -26.13 9.98 -0.21
N MET A 94 -27.41 9.98 0.15
CA MET A 94 -28.50 9.70 -0.78
C MET A 94 -28.64 10.81 -1.85
N ALA A 95 -28.35 12.05 -1.49
CA ALA A 95 -28.38 13.19 -2.43
C ALA A 95 -27.27 13.13 -3.48
N THR A 96 -26.11 12.54 -3.17
CA THR A 96 -25.02 12.27 -4.15
C THR A 96 -25.41 11.11 -5.10
N LYS A 97 -26.19 10.13 -4.62
CA LYS A 97 -26.62 8.97 -5.44
C LYS A 97 -27.78 9.30 -6.38
N ALA A 98 -28.71 10.15 -5.94
CA ALA A 98 -29.93 10.46 -6.67
C ALA A 98 -29.69 10.94 -8.11
N PRO A 99 -28.73 11.83 -8.42
CA PRO A 99 -28.43 12.25 -9.79
C PRO A 99 -28.05 11.11 -10.73
N LEU A 100 -27.29 10.10 -10.24
CA LEU A 100 -26.92 8.95 -11.06
C LEU A 100 -28.15 8.09 -11.40
N ARG A 101 -29.10 7.94 -10.46
CA ARG A 101 -30.35 7.25 -10.72
C ARG A 101 -31.24 8.01 -11.70
N GLN A 102 -31.31 9.34 -11.58
CA GLN A 102 -32.02 10.19 -12.52
C GLN A 102 -31.45 10.11 -13.93
N LEU A 103 -30.12 10.01 -14.07
CA LEU A 103 -29.46 9.81 -15.36
C LEU A 103 -29.86 8.47 -16.01
N GLU A 104 -29.92 7.37 -15.22
CA GLU A 104 -30.37 6.06 -15.68
C GLU A 104 -31.81 6.04 -16.19
N THR A 105 -32.67 6.82 -15.56
CA THR A 105 -34.12 6.83 -15.82
C THR A 105 -34.59 8.07 -16.61
N LEU A 106 -33.66 8.75 -17.30
CA LEU A 106 -33.93 9.99 -18.02
C LEU A 106 -34.90 9.84 -19.20
N GLY A 107 -35.16 8.59 -19.65
CA GLY A 107 -36.04 8.28 -20.77
C GLY A 107 -35.39 8.33 -22.15
N VAL A 108 -34.12 8.66 -22.21
CA VAL A 108 -33.29 8.61 -23.42
C VAL A 108 -32.01 7.81 -23.17
N PRO A 109 -31.37 7.24 -24.22
CA PRO A 109 -30.12 6.50 -24.05
C PRO A 109 -29.00 7.37 -23.52
N VAL A 110 -28.20 6.83 -22.60
CA VAL A 110 -27.02 7.47 -22.03
C VAL A 110 -25.80 6.61 -22.28
N ALA A 111 -24.81 7.14 -22.98
CA ALA A 111 -23.51 6.50 -23.17
C ALA A 111 -22.40 7.31 -22.51
N VAL A 112 -21.35 6.64 -22.06
CA VAL A 112 -20.15 7.29 -21.52
C VAL A 112 -18.90 6.89 -22.30
N GLY A 113 -18.02 7.87 -22.53
CA GLY A 113 -16.70 7.69 -23.09
C GLY A 113 -15.61 7.84 -22.02
N LEU A 114 -14.81 6.78 -21.85
CA LEU A 114 -13.73 6.71 -20.85
C LEU A 114 -12.40 6.94 -21.56
N ASN A 115 -11.90 8.18 -21.54
CA ASN A 115 -10.62 8.58 -22.15
C ASN A 115 -9.43 8.44 -21.19
N GLY A 116 -9.65 8.00 -19.96
CA GLY A 116 -8.65 7.81 -18.91
C GLY A 116 -9.18 6.91 -17.80
N PRO A 117 -8.40 6.69 -16.72
CA PRO A 117 -8.83 5.86 -15.62
C PRO A 117 -10.18 6.30 -15.05
N ALA A 118 -11.10 5.34 -14.89
CA ALA A 118 -12.39 5.52 -14.22
C ALA A 118 -12.39 4.67 -12.94
N LEU A 119 -12.11 5.30 -11.81
CA LEU A 119 -11.93 4.62 -10.53
C LEU A 119 -12.88 5.18 -9.48
N GLY A 120 -13.39 4.31 -8.59
CA GLY A 120 -14.30 4.72 -7.53
C GLY A 120 -15.53 5.42 -8.09
N GLY A 121 -15.87 6.58 -7.53
CA GLY A 121 -17.00 7.40 -7.99
C GLY A 121 -17.02 7.66 -9.51
N GLY A 122 -15.85 7.72 -10.16
CA GLY A 122 -15.78 7.83 -11.62
C GLY A 122 -16.29 6.60 -12.34
N PHE A 123 -16.03 5.41 -11.80
CA PHE A 123 -16.61 4.19 -12.34
C PHE A 123 -18.08 4.02 -11.97
N GLU A 124 -18.50 4.54 -10.81
CA GLU A 124 -19.91 4.57 -10.41
C GLU A 124 -20.76 5.42 -11.37
N ILE A 125 -20.21 6.59 -11.84
CA ILE A 125 -20.83 7.38 -12.93
C ILE A 125 -20.94 6.55 -14.20
N ALA A 126 -19.86 5.85 -14.58
CA ALA A 126 -19.89 5.01 -15.78
C ALA A 126 -20.89 3.86 -15.68
N LEU A 127 -21.00 3.20 -14.53
CA LEU A 127 -21.97 2.14 -14.29
C LEU A 127 -23.44 2.64 -14.35
N ALA A 128 -23.68 3.91 -14.07
CA ALA A 128 -24.99 4.54 -14.21
C ALA A 128 -25.35 4.88 -15.66
N CYS A 129 -24.44 4.71 -16.62
CA CYS A 129 -24.73 4.90 -18.04
C CYS A 129 -25.12 3.57 -18.72
N HIS A 130 -26.02 3.61 -19.70
CA HIS A 130 -26.49 2.43 -20.40
C HIS A 130 -25.39 1.77 -21.25
N CYS A 131 -24.48 2.58 -21.83
CA CYS A 131 -23.34 2.09 -22.60
C CYS A 131 -22.03 2.69 -22.10
N ARG A 132 -20.98 1.90 -22.06
CA ARG A 132 -19.63 2.26 -21.61
C ARG A 132 -18.63 1.93 -22.71
N VAL A 133 -18.06 2.97 -23.35
CA VAL A 133 -17.01 2.85 -24.38
C VAL A 133 -15.69 3.35 -23.77
N ALA A 134 -14.63 2.58 -23.82
CA ALA A 134 -13.34 2.95 -23.24
C ALA A 134 -12.22 2.91 -24.29
N ILE A 135 -11.24 3.80 -24.17
CA ILE A 135 -10.00 3.71 -24.96
C ILE A 135 -9.20 2.49 -24.46
N LYS A 136 -8.56 1.76 -25.37
CA LYS A 136 -7.63 0.68 -25.03
C LYS A 136 -6.56 1.15 -24.04
N GLY A 137 -6.29 0.31 -23.03
CA GLY A 137 -5.31 0.63 -21.97
C GLY A 137 -5.87 1.36 -20.75
N VAL A 138 -7.10 1.87 -20.80
CA VAL A 138 -7.79 2.45 -19.64
C VAL A 138 -7.98 1.40 -18.54
N GLN A 139 -7.97 1.83 -17.29
CA GLN A 139 -8.29 1.02 -16.12
C GLN A 139 -9.63 1.47 -15.52
N VAL A 140 -10.44 0.49 -15.10
CA VAL A 140 -11.70 0.73 -14.40
C VAL A 140 -11.78 -0.10 -13.13
N GLY A 141 -12.53 0.35 -12.13
CA GLY A 141 -12.74 -0.42 -10.90
C GLY A 141 -13.18 0.41 -9.70
N LEU A 142 -13.44 -0.29 -8.60
CA LEU A 142 -13.91 0.27 -7.34
C LEU A 142 -12.88 -0.05 -6.23
N PRO A 143 -11.82 0.76 -6.07
CA PRO A 143 -10.70 0.47 -5.18
C PRO A 143 -10.89 0.93 -3.74
N GLU A 144 -12.07 1.39 -3.34
CA GLU A 144 -12.37 2.01 -2.04
C GLU A 144 -12.00 1.14 -0.85
N ALA A 145 -12.08 -0.19 -0.97
CA ALA A 145 -11.70 -1.13 0.08
C ALA A 145 -10.22 -1.00 0.50
N MET A 146 -9.35 -0.54 -0.41
CA MET A 146 -7.93 -0.32 -0.14
C MET A 146 -7.66 0.86 0.80
N ILE A 147 -8.63 1.74 0.97
CA ILE A 147 -8.58 2.89 1.88
C ILE A 147 -9.60 2.78 3.02
N GLY A 148 -10.11 1.55 3.28
CA GLY A 148 -11.03 1.28 4.39
C GLY A 148 -12.49 1.66 4.13
N LEU A 149 -12.85 2.03 2.90
CA LEU A 149 -14.21 2.39 2.48
C LEU A 149 -14.82 1.33 1.56
N MET A 150 -16.06 1.56 1.17
CA MET A 150 -16.75 0.86 0.09
C MET A 150 -17.26 1.89 -0.93
N PRO A 151 -17.61 1.50 -2.16
CA PRO A 151 -18.29 2.37 -3.09
C PRO A 151 -19.58 2.94 -2.48
N GLY A 152 -19.81 4.25 -2.64
CA GLY A 152 -20.91 4.95 -1.96
C GLY A 152 -21.91 5.63 -2.89
N ALA A 153 -21.67 5.67 -4.20
CA ALA A 153 -22.54 6.29 -5.18
C ALA A 153 -23.34 5.28 -6.03
N GLY A 154 -23.49 4.05 -5.53
CA GLY A 154 -24.28 3.00 -6.18
C GLY A 154 -23.44 1.91 -6.84
N GLY A 155 -22.12 1.90 -6.60
CA GLY A 155 -21.20 0.96 -7.22
C GLY A 155 -21.37 -0.48 -6.77
N VAL A 156 -21.59 -0.73 -5.48
CA VAL A 156 -21.82 -2.09 -4.96
C VAL A 156 -23.09 -2.66 -5.55
N VAL A 157 -24.17 -1.89 -5.53
CA VAL A 157 -25.46 -2.31 -6.09
C VAL A 157 -25.32 -2.63 -7.57
N ARG A 158 -24.79 -1.69 -8.38
CA ARG A 158 -24.67 -1.88 -9.84
C ARG A 158 -23.78 -3.06 -10.20
N MET A 159 -22.64 -3.23 -9.52
CA MET A 159 -21.76 -4.39 -9.74
C MET A 159 -22.47 -5.72 -9.36
N THR A 160 -23.21 -5.75 -8.26
CA THR A 160 -23.99 -6.93 -7.84
C THR A 160 -25.05 -7.29 -8.87
N TYR A 161 -25.77 -6.28 -9.37
CA TYR A 161 -26.81 -6.48 -10.36
C TYR A 161 -26.27 -6.81 -11.76
N LEU A 162 -25.07 -6.36 -12.12
CA LEU A 162 -24.44 -6.71 -13.42
C LEU A 162 -23.74 -8.08 -13.41
N LEU A 163 -23.04 -8.42 -12.34
CA LEU A 163 -22.11 -9.56 -12.32
C LEU A 163 -22.56 -10.72 -11.40
N GLY A 164 -23.56 -10.49 -10.56
CA GLY A 164 -23.92 -11.39 -9.47
C GLY A 164 -23.02 -11.23 -8.24
N MET A 165 -23.46 -11.87 -7.15
CA MET A 165 -22.86 -11.67 -5.82
C MET A 165 -21.38 -12.06 -5.73
N GLN A 166 -21.03 -13.26 -6.22
CA GLN A 166 -19.69 -13.81 -6.04
C GLN A 166 -18.62 -12.95 -6.72
N GLU A 167 -18.86 -12.54 -7.96
CA GLU A 167 -17.94 -11.73 -8.73
C GLU A 167 -17.85 -10.30 -8.17
N ALA A 168 -18.98 -9.70 -7.80
CA ALA A 168 -19.02 -8.38 -7.17
C ALA A 168 -18.21 -8.35 -5.86
N ILE A 169 -18.42 -9.31 -4.95
CA ILE A 169 -17.64 -9.43 -3.71
C ILE A 169 -16.14 -9.55 -4.03
N GLY A 170 -15.77 -10.43 -4.97
CA GLY A 170 -14.37 -10.68 -5.33
C GLY A 170 -13.65 -9.45 -5.90
N LEU A 171 -14.33 -8.63 -6.68
CA LEU A 171 -13.75 -7.43 -7.27
C LEU A 171 -13.70 -6.25 -6.29
N ILE A 172 -14.80 -5.99 -5.57
CA ILE A 172 -14.93 -4.81 -4.71
C ILE A 172 -14.13 -4.96 -3.41
N SER A 173 -14.22 -6.12 -2.73
CA SER A 173 -13.52 -6.32 -1.46
C SER A 173 -11.99 -6.33 -1.60
N GLN A 174 -11.48 -6.65 -2.80
CA GLN A 174 -10.06 -6.60 -3.12
C GLN A 174 -9.64 -5.26 -3.78
N GLY A 175 -10.57 -4.34 -4.01
CA GLY A 175 -10.29 -3.07 -4.68
C GLY A 175 -9.67 -3.23 -6.06
N ARG A 176 -10.08 -4.27 -6.83
CA ARG A 176 -9.43 -4.62 -8.09
C ARG A 176 -9.63 -3.57 -9.17
N ARG A 177 -8.53 -3.20 -9.79
CA ARG A 177 -8.52 -2.39 -11.02
C ARG A 177 -8.38 -3.33 -12.21
N LEU A 178 -9.34 -3.30 -13.11
CA LEU A 178 -9.35 -4.10 -14.32
C LEU A 178 -8.80 -3.30 -15.49
N LYS A 179 -8.02 -3.92 -16.35
CA LYS A 179 -7.70 -3.36 -17.66
C LYS A 179 -8.95 -3.38 -18.54
N ALA A 180 -8.99 -2.53 -19.54
CA ALA A 180 -10.16 -2.36 -20.40
C ALA A 180 -10.61 -3.68 -21.09
N ASP A 181 -9.66 -4.51 -21.54
CA ASP A 181 -9.95 -5.84 -22.12
C ASP A 181 -10.62 -6.78 -21.10
N GLN A 182 -10.10 -6.84 -19.87
CA GLN A 182 -10.68 -7.65 -18.80
C GLN A 182 -12.08 -7.16 -18.38
N ALA A 183 -12.28 -5.84 -18.37
CA ALA A 183 -13.57 -5.26 -18.07
C ALA A 183 -14.60 -5.49 -19.17
N LEU A 184 -14.16 -5.52 -20.44
CA LEU A 184 -15.00 -5.90 -21.58
C LEU A 184 -15.44 -7.36 -21.49
N GLU A 185 -14.52 -8.30 -21.22
CA GLU A 185 -14.82 -9.71 -21.03
C GLU A 185 -15.88 -9.96 -19.95
N LYS A 186 -15.87 -9.13 -18.88
CA LYS A 186 -16.83 -9.23 -17.77
C LYS A 186 -18.14 -8.49 -18.03
N GLY A 187 -18.34 -7.84 -19.16
CA GLY A 187 -19.53 -7.04 -19.46
C GLY A 187 -19.60 -5.71 -18.71
N LEU A 188 -18.53 -5.28 -18.08
CA LEU A 188 -18.44 -3.98 -17.42
C LEU A 188 -18.17 -2.83 -18.42
N LEU A 189 -17.60 -3.14 -19.58
CA LEU A 189 -17.53 -2.27 -20.75
C LEU A 189 -18.29 -2.92 -21.91
N HIS A 190 -18.75 -2.10 -22.87
CA HIS A 190 -19.48 -2.55 -24.04
C HIS A 190 -18.60 -2.57 -25.30
N GLU A 191 -17.70 -1.59 -25.42
CA GLU A 191 -16.83 -1.46 -26.57
C GLU A 191 -15.46 -0.88 -26.17
N LEU A 192 -14.42 -1.23 -26.96
CA LEU A 192 -13.11 -0.61 -26.88
C LEU A 192 -12.84 0.21 -28.14
N ALA A 193 -12.35 1.41 -27.94
CA ALA A 193 -11.94 2.34 -28.98
C ALA A 193 -10.40 2.45 -29.08
N ASP A 194 -9.91 2.78 -30.27
CA ASP A 194 -8.48 2.95 -30.50
C ASP A 194 -7.95 4.29 -29.97
N ASP A 195 -8.76 5.33 -30.09
CA ASP A 195 -8.45 6.69 -29.63
C ASP A 195 -9.73 7.44 -29.19
N GLU A 196 -9.57 8.72 -28.83
CA GLU A 196 -10.67 9.55 -28.34
C GLU A 196 -11.71 9.85 -29.43
N ALA A 197 -11.28 10.02 -30.69
CA ALA A 197 -12.18 10.28 -31.81
C ALA A 197 -13.04 9.04 -32.12
N ASP A 198 -12.46 7.87 -32.13
CA ASP A 198 -13.16 6.58 -32.31
C ASP A 198 -14.14 6.33 -31.12
N MET A 199 -13.72 6.63 -29.90
CA MET A 199 -14.57 6.54 -28.70
C MET A 199 -15.83 7.43 -28.82
N HIS A 200 -15.67 8.69 -29.23
CA HIS A 200 -16.79 9.61 -29.45
C HIS A 200 -17.74 9.09 -30.54
N ALA A 201 -17.18 8.63 -31.66
CA ALA A 201 -17.96 8.11 -32.77
C ALA A 201 -18.80 6.88 -32.37
N ARG A 202 -18.19 5.92 -31.66
CA ARG A 202 -18.87 4.70 -31.19
C ARG A 202 -19.97 5.01 -30.17
N ALA A 203 -19.70 5.86 -29.16
CA ALA A 203 -20.67 6.24 -28.16
C ALA A 203 -21.90 6.93 -28.79
N LYS A 204 -21.69 7.88 -29.73
CA LYS A 204 -22.77 8.56 -30.45
C LYS A 204 -23.53 7.61 -31.39
N ALA A 205 -22.84 6.71 -32.07
CA ALA A 205 -23.46 5.69 -32.91
C ALA A 205 -24.35 4.75 -32.09
N TRP A 206 -23.87 4.31 -30.92
CA TRP A 206 -24.65 3.48 -29.99
C TRP A 206 -25.93 4.20 -29.51
N ILE A 207 -25.83 5.48 -29.14
CA ILE A 207 -26.99 6.30 -28.74
C ILE A 207 -28.06 6.29 -29.83
N LYS A 208 -27.67 6.57 -31.10
CA LYS A 208 -28.58 6.60 -32.22
C LYS A 208 -29.29 5.29 -32.50
N ALA A 209 -28.61 4.17 -32.21
CA ALA A 209 -29.12 2.83 -32.46
C ALA A 209 -30.02 2.30 -31.33
N ASN A 210 -30.02 2.91 -30.13
CA ASN A 210 -30.65 2.35 -28.93
C ASN A 210 -31.62 3.32 -28.25
N GLY A 211 -32.53 3.96 -29.01
CA GLY A 211 -33.46 4.99 -28.52
C GLY A 211 -34.34 4.60 -27.31
N GLY A 212 -34.52 3.34 -27.02
CA GLY A 212 -35.30 2.82 -25.88
C GLY A 212 -34.45 2.17 -24.78
N ALA A 213 -33.16 2.49 -24.72
CA ALA A 213 -32.24 1.86 -23.75
C ALA A 213 -32.69 2.03 -22.30
N LYS A 214 -32.60 0.94 -21.54
CA LYS A 214 -32.85 0.85 -20.09
C LYS A 214 -31.74 0.03 -19.47
N GLN A 215 -31.46 0.32 -18.20
CA GLN A 215 -30.59 -0.55 -17.42
C GLN A 215 -31.20 -1.96 -17.26
N PRO A 216 -30.40 -3.01 -17.11
CA PRO A 216 -30.92 -4.37 -16.96
C PRO A 216 -31.97 -4.49 -15.84
N TRP A 217 -31.73 -3.87 -14.70
CA TRP A 217 -32.60 -3.88 -13.52
C TRP A 217 -33.91 -3.06 -13.67
N ASP A 218 -34.03 -2.27 -14.71
CA ASP A 218 -35.24 -1.53 -15.06
C ASP A 218 -36.07 -2.23 -16.13
N GLN A 219 -35.67 -3.44 -16.53
CA GLN A 219 -36.42 -4.29 -17.49
C GLN A 219 -37.31 -5.23 -16.74
N GLU A 220 -38.48 -5.49 -17.29
CA GLU A 220 -39.45 -6.46 -16.73
C GLU A 220 -38.83 -7.87 -16.73
N GLY A 221 -38.97 -8.58 -15.61
CA GLY A 221 -38.44 -9.94 -15.46
C GLY A 221 -36.96 -10.04 -15.20
N TYR A 222 -36.27 -8.90 -14.95
CA TYR A 222 -34.87 -8.94 -14.62
C TYR A 222 -34.56 -9.79 -13.37
N ALA A 223 -33.49 -10.58 -13.42
CA ALA A 223 -32.96 -11.34 -12.30
C ALA A 223 -31.43 -11.13 -12.21
N ILE A 224 -30.92 -11.03 -10.99
CA ILE A 224 -29.47 -10.92 -10.72
C ILE A 224 -28.79 -12.18 -11.27
N PRO A 225 -27.62 -12.05 -11.97
CA PRO A 225 -26.86 -13.20 -12.46
C PRO A 225 -26.53 -14.19 -11.34
N ALA A 226 -26.76 -15.47 -11.57
CA ALA A 226 -26.66 -16.58 -10.61
C ALA A 226 -27.65 -16.49 -9.41
N GLY A 227 -28.60 -15.58 -9.45
CA GLY A 227 -29.70 -15.47 -8.45
C GLY A 227 -29.31 -14.76 -7.15
N GLY A 228 -30.28 -14.68 -6.25
CA GLY A 228 -30.14 -14.09 -4.92
C GLY A 228 -29.43 -15.01 -3.91
N PRO A 229 -29.26 -14.53 -2.64
CA PRO A 229 -28.52 -15.27 -1.60
C PRO A 229 -29.19 -16.59 -1.16
N ASP A 230 -30.47 -16.74 -1.39
CA ASP A 230 -31.24 -17.92 -1.01
C ASP A 230 -31.26 -19.02 -2.10
N GLU A 231 -30.73 -18.71 -3.28
CA GLU A 231 -30.57 -19.68 -4.36
C GLU A 231 -29.47 -20.72 -4.03
N ALA A 232 -29.70 -21.97 -4.47
CA ALA A 232 -28.79 -23.08 -4.19
C ALA A 232 -27.34 -22.84 -4.61
N SER A 233 -27.14 -22.11 -5.72
CA SER A 233 -25.81 -21.68 -6.22
C SER A 233 -25.05 -20.78 -5.25
N ASN A 234 -25.74 -20.00 -4.42
CA ASN A 234 -25.19 -18.99 -3.53
C ASN A 234 -25.19 -19.39 -2.05
N GLN A 235 -25.82 -20.52 -1.67
CA GLN A 235 -25.88 -20.97 -0.27
C GLN A 235 -24.50 -21.13 0.37
N GLY A 236 -23.55 -21.71 -0.35
CA GLY A 236 -22.17 -21.84 0.12
C GLY A 236 -21.50 -20.51 0.39
N LEU A 237 -21.70 -19.53 -0.50
CA LEU A 237 -21.19 -18.16 -0.33
C LEU A 237 -21.84 -17.50 0.88
N THR A 238 -23.15 -17.57 1.01
CA THR A 238 -23.90 -16.91 2.08
C THR A 238 -23.59 -17.50 3.46
N PHE A 239 -23.41 -18.82 3.55
CA PHE A 239 -23.17 -19.51 4.82
C PHE A 239 -21.71 -19.41 5.27
N PHE A 240 -20.75 -19.68 4.37
CA PHE A 240 -19.33 -19.69 4.72
C PHE A 240 -18.60 -18.37 4.48
N GLY A 241 -19.16 -17.48 3.66
CA GLY A 241 -18.56 -16.22 3.28
C GLY A 241 -18.18 -15.33 4.46
N PRO A 242 -19.08 -15.07 5.44
CA PRO A 242 -18.75 -14.25 6.62
C PRO A 242 -17.56 -14.82 7.42
N ALA A 243 -17.54 -16.13 7.63
CA ALA A 243 -16.43 -16.80 8.31
C ALA A 243 -15.11 -16.67 7.52
N ASN A 244 -15.15 -16.78 6.19
CA ASN A 244 -13.98 -16.60 5.35
C ASN A 244 -13.45 -15.16 5.40
N VAL A 245 -14.33 -14.16 5.33
CA VAL A 245 -13.93 -12.74 5.46
C VAL A 245 -13.30 -12.52 6.85
N MET A 246 -13.92 -13.02 7.91
CA MET A 246 -13.41 -12.92 9.27
C MET A 246 -12.02 -13.57 9.42
N VAL A 247 -11.81 -14.76 8.85
CA VAL A 247 -10.50 -15.45 8.88
C VAL A 247 -9.44 -14.67 8.12
N GLN A 248 -9.78 -14.12 6.94
CA GLN A 248 -8.84 -13.37 6.11
C GLN A 248 -8.47 -12.02 6.70
N THR A 249 -9.44 -11.31 7.27
CA THR A 249 -9.27 -9.94 7.77
C THR A 249 -9.00 -9.87 9.27
N LYS A 250 -9.11 -10.97 9.99
CA LYS A 250 -9.09 -11.00 11.48
C LYS A 250 -10.13 -10.06 12.11
N ASN A 251 -11.16 -9.74 11.37
CA ASN A 251 -12.17 -8.72 11.72
C ASN A 251 -11.60 -7.30 11.93
N LEU A 252 -10.42 -7.02 11.36
CA LEU A 252 -9.72 -5.72 11.45
C LEU A 252 -10.02 -4.80 10.26
N MET A 253 -10.74 -5.29 9.27
CA MET A 253 -11.05 -4.57 8.03
C MET A 253 -12.58 -4.44 7.88
N PRO A 254 -13.21 -3.45 8.51
CA PRO A 254 -14.67 -3.28 8.50
C PRO A 254 -15.24 -3.11 7.10
N ALA A 255 -14.48 -2.53 6.17
CA ALA A 255 -14.91 -2.34 4.78
C ALA A 255 -15.24 -3.67 4.08
N GLN A 256 -14.40 -4.70 4.24
CA GLN A 256 -14.65 -6.01 3.62
C GLN A 256 -15.90 -6.69 4.18
N ASN A 257 -16.12 -6.56 5.50
CA ASN A 257 -17.34 -7.04 6.14
C ASN A 257 -18.58 -6.31 5.62
N ALA A 258 -18.51 -4.98 5.54
CA ALA A 258 -19.59 -4.14 5.05
C ALA A 258 -19.92 -4.42 3.57
N ILE A 259 -18.91 -4.57 2.72
CA ILE A 259 -19.08 -4.91 1.31
C ILE A 259 -19.79 -6.26 1.16
N PHE A 260 -19.32 -7.28 1.89
CA PHE A 260 -19.93 -8.61 1.85
C PHE A 260 -21.41 -8.56 2.27
N ALA A 261 -21.70 -7.94 3.43
CA ALA A 261 -23.05 -7.82 3.96
C ALA A 261 -23.96 -7.01 3.01
N CYS A 262 -23.44 -5.88 2.49
CA CYS A 262 -24.17 -5.04 1.55
C CYS A 262 -24.55 -5.79 0.27
N VAL A 263 -23.63 -6.55 -0.33
CA VAL A 263 -23.93 -7.36 -1.53
C VAL A 263 -25.04 -8.37 -1.25
N VAL A 264 -24.99 -9.07 -0.12
CA VAL A 264 -26.00 -10.07 0.27
C VAL A 264 -27.35 -9.41 0.50
N ASP A 265 -27.40 -8.28 1.23
CA ASP A 265 -28.65 -7.58 1.52
C ASP A 265 -29.26 -6.93 0.28
N CYS A 266 -28.42 -6.33 -0.56
CA CYS A 266 -28.85 -5.72 -1.84
C CYS A 266 -29.45 -6.74 -2.81
N ALA A 267 -28.92 -7.96 -2.81
CA ALA A 267 -29.43 -9.01 -3.70
C ALA A 267 -30.79 -9.61 -3.28
N ARG A 268 -31.35 -9.19 -2.13
CA ARG A 268 -32.69 -9.62 -1.63
C ARG A 268 -33.80 -8.66 -1.94
N VAL A 269 -33.51 -7.48 -2.42
CA VAL A 269 -34.50 -6.40 -2.54
C VAL A 269 -34.45 -5.80 -3.96
N ASP A 270 -35.41 -4.91 -4.26
CA ASP A 270 -35.37 -4.13 -5.50
C ASP A 270 -34.21 -3.14 -5.53
N PHE A 271 -33.88 -2.65 -6.74
CA PHE A 271 -32.73 -1.80 -6.98
C PHE A 271 -32.74 -0.50 -6.15
N ASP A 272 -33.89 0.15 -6.03
CA ASP A 272 -33.99 1.44 -5.31
C ASP A 272 -33.88 1.25 -3.80
N THR A 273 -34.38 0.12 -3.26
CA THR A 273 -34.17 -0.28 -1.87
C THR A 273 -32.70 -0.66 -1.62
N ALA A 274 -32.05 -1.35 -2.55
CA ALA A 274 -30.62 -1.69 -2.49
C ALA A 274 -29.75 -0.42 -2.42
N GLN A 275 -30.09 0.64 -3.16
CA GLN A 275 -29.40 1.92 -3.09
C GLN A 275 -29.43 2.54 -1.69
N LYS A 276 -30.52 2.39 -0.96
CA LYS A 276 -30.68 2.87 0.42
C LYS A 276 -29.85 2.03 1.41
N ILE A 277 -29.78 0.73 1.20
CA ILE A 277 -28.98 -0.21 1.99
C ILE A 277 -27.49 0.13 1.83
N GLU A 278 -27.01 0.27 0.61
CA GLU A 278 -25.61 0.67 0.33
C GLU A 278 -25.27 1.98 1.04
N GLY A 279 -26.14 3.00 0.95
CA GLY A 279 -25.92 4.28 1.62
C GLY A 279 -25.74 4.16 3.14
N ARG A 280 -26.43 3.23 3.80
CA ARG A 280 -26.28 2.97 5.25
C ARG A 280 -24.94 2.32 5.57
N TYR A 281 -24.54 1.30 4.81
CA TYR A 281 -23.23 0.66 4.97
C TYR A 281 -22.09 1.64 4.70
N PHE A 282 -22.19 2.46 3.66
CA PHE A 282 -21.21 3.48 3.34
C PHE A 282 -21.07 4.49 4.49
N LEU A 283 -22.17 5.03 4.99
CA LEU A 283 -22.15 5.96 6.14
C LEU A 283 -21.51 5.32 7.37
N SER A 284 -21.77 4.04 7.65
CA SER A 284 -21.16 3.36 8.79
C SER A 284 -19.63 3.32 8.70
N LEU A 285 -19.09 3.19 7.48
CA LEU A 285 -17.64 3.22 7.25
C LEU A 285 -17.06 4.65 7.29
N LEU A 286 -17.79 5.64 6.81
CA LEU A 286 -17.36 7.06 6.94
C LEU A 286 -17.18 7.48 8.40
N LEU A 287 -17.95 6.87 9.32
CA LEU A 287 -17.87 7.10 10.77
C LEU A 287 -16.95 6.13 11.50
N ASP A 288 -16.22 5.27 10.77
CA ASP A 288 -15.32 4.28 11.35
C ASP A 288 -13.88 4.81 11.46
N GLN A 289 -13.27 4.65 12.65
CA GLN A 289 -11.90 5.10 12.89
C GLN A 289 -10.89 4.38 11.97
N THR A 290 -11.12 3.10 11.64
CA THR A 290 -10.23 2.34 10.74
C THR A 290 -10.25 2.93 9.34
N ALA A 291 -11.42 3.30 8.83
CA ALA A 291 -11.52 3.97 7.53
C ALA A 291 -10.76 5.31 7.54
N ARG A 292 -10.92 6.12 8.58
CA ARG A 292 -10.16 7.37 8.74
C ARG A 292 -8.65 7.14 8.74
N ASN A 293 -8.18 6.15 9.49
CA ASN A 293 -6.76 5.79 9.56
C ASN A 293 -6.22 5.40 8.18
N MET A 294 -6.95 4.55 7.47
CA MET A 294 -6.53 4.07 6.16
C MET A 294 -6.60 5.17 5.09
N MET A 295 -7.61 6.03 5.09
CA MET A 295 -7.69 7.20 4.21
C MET A 295 -6.50 8.14 4.45
N THR A 296 -6.18 8.42 5.70
CA THR A 296 -5.03 9.28 6.06
C THR A 296 -3.73 8.73 5.51
N ALA A 297 -3.44 7.44 5.75
CA ALA A 297 -2.19 6.81 5.32
C ALA A 297 -2.15 6.56 3.80
N PHE A 298 -3.11 5.80 3.28
CA PHE A 298 -3.04 5.26 1.91
C PHE A 298 -3.56 6.22 0.82
N PHE A 299 -4.25 7.29 1.21
CA PHE A 299 -4.61 8.32 0.26
C PHE A 299 -3.79 9.59 0.50
N VAL A 300 -3.97 10.28 1.62
CA VAL A 300 -3.36 11.60 1.83
C VAL A 300 -1.83 11.53 1.91
N GLN A 301 -1.30 10.70 2.83
CA GLN A 301 0.15 10.63 3.04
C GLN A 301 0.85 9.93 1.86
N MET A 302 0.26 8.87 1.31
CA MET A 302 0.79 8.20 0.12
C MET A 302 0.83 9.13 -1.10
N GLU A 303 -0.22 9.93 -1.32
CA GLU A 303 -0.25 10.91 -2.40
C GLU A 303 0.82 11.99 -2.21
N ALA A 304 0.99 12.50 -0.98
CA ALA A 304 2.04 13.47 -0.65
C ALA A 304 3.44 12.90 -0.93
N LEU A 305 3.72 11.66 -0.51
CA LEU A 305 4.98 10.98 -0.80
C LEU A 305 5.21 10.79 -2.30
N ASN A 306 4.19 10.34 -3.03
CA ASN A 306 4.28 10.14 -4.48
C ASN A 306 4.51 11.46 -5.23
N LYS A 307 3.98 12.57 -4.73
CA LYS A 307 4.24 13.92 -5.26
C LYS A 307 5.63 14.45 -4.89
N GLY A 308 6.33 13.81 -3.95
CA GLY A 308 7.68 14.15 -3.53
C GLY A 308 7.73 15.09 -2.32
N ALA A 309 6.83 14.94 -1.35
CA ALA A 309 6.83 15.78 -0.13
C ALA A 309 8.17 15.75 0.62
N SER A 310 8.86 14.60 0.60
CA SER A 310 10.18 14.42 1.24
C SER A 310 11.35 14.56 0.25
N ARG A 311 11.11 14.92 -1.02
CA ARG A 311 12.12 15.15 -2.03
C ARG A 311 12.57 16.61 -2.03
N PRO A 312 13.88 16.92 -1.93
CA PRO A 312 14.34 18.30 -2.09
C PRO A 312 14.03 18.86 -3.47
N ASP A 313 13.54 20.11 -3.50
CA ASP A 313 13.26 20.83 -4.76
C ASP A 313 14.50 21.58 -5.27
N VAL A 314 15.54 20.84 -5.60
CA VAL A 314 16.85 21.40 -6.00
C VAL A 314 17.21 21.14 -7.47
N SER A 315 16.50 20.24 -8.15
CA SER A 315 16.79 19.85 -9.52
C SER A 315 15.57 19.30 -10.25
N ALA A 316 15.60 19.32 -11.59
CA ALA A 316 14.67 18.57 -12.41
C ALA A 316 14.67 17.09 -12.04
N ARG A 317 13.58 16.37 -12.38
CA ARG A 317 13.45 14.93 -12.11
C ARG A 317 14.59 14.17 -12.80
N PHE A 318 15.31 13.40 -12.01
CA PHE A 318 16.38 12.54 -12.49
C PHE A 318 15.79 11.27 -13.13
N LYS A 319 16.41 10.84 -14.22
CA LYS A 319 16.07 9.57 -14.89
C LYS A 319 17.34 8.73 -15.03
N CYS A 320 17.46 7.69 -14.23
CA CYS A 320 18.52 6.70 -14.33
C CYS A 320 18.34 5.86 -15.60
N LYS A 321 19.38 5.79 -16.43
CA LYS A 321 19.41 4.97 -17.66
C LYS A 321 20.18 3.68 -17.43
N LYS A 322 21.33 3.77 -16.74
CA LYS A 322 22.23 2.66 -16.44
C LYS A 322 22.54 2.62 -14.94
N LEU A 323 22.15 1.52 -14.30
CA LEU A 323 22.30 1.28 -12.87
C LEU A 323 23.38 0.22 -12.63
N GLY A 324 24.42 0.58 -11.86
CA GLY A 324 25.39 -0.38 -11.34
C GLY A 324 24.90 -1.02 -10.05
N ILE A 325 25.13 -2.31 -9.87
CA ILE A 325 24.81 -3.05 -8.64
C ILE A 325 26.03 -3.87 -8.25
N LEU A 326 26.53 -3.65 -7.03
CA LEU A 326 27.67 -4.36 -6.46
C LEU A 326 27.17 -5.41 -5.46
N GLY A 327 27.48 -6.68 -5.76
CA GLY A 327 26.95 -7.83 -5.04
C GLY A 327 25.75 -8.44 -5.76
N ALA A 328 25.91 -9.67 -6.26
CA ALA A 328 24.90 -10.42 -6.99
C ALA A 328 24.17 -11.45 -6.10
N GLY A 329 24.17 -11.22 -4.78
CA GLY A 329 23.34 -11.97 -3.83
C GLY A 329 21.86 -11.70 -3.99
N GLN A 330 21.04 -12.25 -3.10
CA GLN A 330 19.58 -12.14 -3.16
C GLN A 330 19.08 -10.69 -3.31
N MET A 331 19.66 -9.73 -2.55
CA MET A 331 19.25 -8.34 -2.61
C MET A 331 19.66 -7.69 -3.92
N GLY A 332 20.93 -7.78 -4.32
CA GLY A 332 21.40 -7.18 -5.57
C GLY A 332 20.73 -7.79 -6.80
N ALA A 333 20.53 -9.10 -6.86
CA ALA A 333 19.80 -9.76 -7.94
C ALA A 333 18.33 -9.33 -7.98
N GLY A 334 17.68 -9.14 -6.83
CA GLY A 334 16.31 -8.63 -6.73
C GLY A 334 16.20 -7.17 -7.23
N ILE A 335 17.14 -6.29 -6.85
CA ILE A 335 17.21 -4.89 -7.34
C ILE A 335 17.43 -4.87 -8.85
N ALA A 336 18.37 -5.69 -9.37
CA ALA A 336 18.63 -5.85 -10.81
C ALA A 336 17.36 -6.26 -11.58
N THR A 337 16.61 -7.21 -11.02
CA THR A 337 15.34 -7.70 -11.60
C THR A 337 14.33 -6.56 -11.75
N VAL A 338 14.13 -5.77 -10.69
CA VAL A 338 13.19 -4.62 -10.72
C VAL A 338 13.64 -3.56 -11.69
N ALA A 339 14.94 -3.20 -11.70
CA ALA A 339 15.48 -2.20 -12.61
C ALA A 339 15.29 -2.60 -14.08
N ALA A 340 15.57 -3.85 -14.43
CA ALA A 340 15.34 -4.37 -15.77
C ALA A 340 13.85 -4.38 -16.17
N GLN A 341 12.93 -4.70 -15.25
CA GLN A 341 11.49 -4.59 -15.49
C GLN A 341 11.04 -3.16 -15.82
N LYS A 342 11.77 -2.16 -15.33
CA LYS A 342 11.50 -0.74 -15.59
C LYS A 342 12.27 -0.19 -16.78
N GLY A 343 12.93 -1.07 -17.55
CA GLY A 343 13.65 -0.72 -18.79
C GLY A 343 15.01 -0.07 -18.57
N MET A 344 15.61 -0.19 -17.38
CA MET A 344 16.96 0.32 -17.09
C MET A 344 18.00 -0.71 -17.53
N GLN A 345 19.11 -0.23 -18.08
CA GLN A 345 20.32 -1.05 -18.24
C GLN A 345 20.91 -1.31 -16.85
N VAL A 346 21.34 -2.54 -16.60
CA VAL A 346 21.87 -2.96 -15.30
C VAL A 346 23.21 -3.65 -15.49
N VAL A 347 24.21 -3.19 -14.76
CA VAL A 347 25.48 -3.88 -14.57
C VAL A 347 25.46 -4.55 -13.21
N LEU A 348 25.32 -5.87 -13.19
CA LEU A 348 25.33 -6.68 -11.96
C LEU A 348 26.72 -7.25 -11.75
N LYS A 349 27.50 -6.62 -10.86
CA LYS A 349 28.91 -6.96 -10.60
C LYS A 349 29.04 -7.76 -9.30
N ASP A 350 29.84 -8.82 -9.34
CA ASP A 350 30.27 -9.56 -8.13
C ASP A 350 31.77 -9.85 -8.17
N ILE A 351 32.31 -10.47 -7.11
CA ILE A 351 33.74 -10.81 -6.98
C ILE A 351 34.21 -11.82 -8.03
N SER A 352 33.31 -12.63 -8.57
CA SER A 352 33.58 -13.59 -9.64
C SER A 352 32.45 -13.61 -10.67
N GLN A 353 32.79 -13.98 -11.90
CA GLN A 353 31.78 -14.17 -12.97
C GLN A 353 30.73 -15.19 -12.58
N GLU A 354 31.11 -16.29 -11.92
CA GLU A 354 30.19 -17.32 -11.45
C GLU A 354 29.12 -16.75 -10.50
N ASN A 355 29.52 -15.89 -9.55
CA ASN A 355 28.58 -15.24 -8.65
C ASN A 355 27.65 -14.28 -9.39
N ALA A 356 28.19 -13.46 -10.29
CA ALA A 356 27.42 -12.54 -11.11
C ALA A 356 26.39 -13.29 -11.98
N ASP A 357 26.79 -14.40 -12.58
CA ASP A 357 25.91 -15.27 -13.39
C ASP A 357 24.80 -15.92 -12.53
N ARG A 358 25.08 -16.32 -11.29
CA ARG A 358 24.06 -16.81 -10.35
C ARG A 358 23.02 -15.73 -10.05
N GLY A 359 23.46 -14.48 -9.85
CA GLY A 359 22.52 -13.36 -9.67
C GLY A 359 21.65 -13.11 -10.90
N ARG A 360 22.22 -13.20 -12.10
CA ARG A 360 21.46 -13.11 -13.34
C ARG A 360 20.48 -14.29 -13.51
N ALA A 361 20.87 -15.48 -13.12
CA ALA A 361 19.99 -16.66 -13.12
C ALA A 361 18.82 -16.54 -12.13
N TYR A 362 19.01 -15.84 -11.01
CA TYR A 362 17.91 -15.48 -10.08
C TYR A 362 16.84 -14.63 -10.79
N ALA A 363 17.27 -13.59 -11.52
CA ALA A 363 16.34 -12.75 -12.29
C ALA A 363 15.60 -13.57 -13.36
N GLU A 364 16.31 -14.44 -14.07
CA GLU A 364 15.71 -15.33 -15.08
C GLU A 364 14.65 -16.25 -14.46
N ALA A 365 14.94 -16.86 -13.31
CA ALA A 365 13.98 -17.70 -12.58
C ALA A 365 12.73 -16.92 -12.14
N PHE A 366 12.89 -15.66 -11.76
CA PHE A 366 11.75 -14.79 -11.44
C PHE A 366 10.88 -14.55 -12.68
N PHE A 367 11.46 -14.19 -13.81
CA PHE A 367 10.72 -13.98 -15.07
C PHE A 367 10.06 -15.26 -15.59
N ASN A 368 10.75 -16.41 -15.50
CA ASN A 368 10.17 -17.71 -15.86
C ASN A 368 8.92 -18.05 -15.04
N LYS A 369 8.90 -17.73 -13.73
CA LYS A 369 7.69 -17.86 -12.91
C LYS A 369 6.57 -16.92 -13.35
N GLY A 370 6.91 -15.73 -13.83
CA GLY A 370 5.95 -14.77 -14.40
C GLY A 370 5.34 -15.29 -15.69
N LEU A 371 6.19 -15.83 -16.59
CA LEU A 371 5.78 -16.44 -17.86
C LEU A 371 4.84 -17.64 -17.64
N ALA A 372 5.22 -18.57 -16.76
CA ALA A 372 4.39 -19.73 -16.41
C ALA A 372 3.01 -19.38 -15.83
N LYS A 373 2.85 -18.18 -15.28
CA LYS A 373 1.58 -17.65 -14.76
C LYS A 373 0.86 -16.73 -15.74
N GLY A 374 1.33 -16.58 -16.96
CA GLY A 374 0.76 -15.69 -17.98
C GLY A 374 0.82 -14.20 -17.62
N LYS A 375 1.73 -13.79 -16.71
CA LYS A 375 1.87 -12.40 -16.29
C LYS A 375 2.74 -11.56 -17.22
N ILE A 376 3.63 -12.20 -17.96
CA ILE A 376 4.52 -11.60 -18.98
C ILE A 376 4.58 -12.51 -20.18
N THR A 377 4.96 -11.96 -21.35
CA THR A 377 5.24 -12.72 -22.57
C THR A 377 6.71 -13.14 -22.64
N GLU A 378 7.04 -14.07 -23.54
CA GLU A 378 8.43 -14.49 -23.79
C GLU A 378 9.29 -13.32 -24.30
N GLU A 379 8.73 -12.46 -25.17
CA GLU A 379 9.40 -11.28 -25.71
C GLU A 379 9.73 -10.29 -24.59
N ALA A 380 8.79 -10.04 -23.67
CA ALA A 380 9.00 -9.16 -22.52
C ALA A 380 10.07 -9.71 -21.57
N LYS A 381 10.07 -11.02 -21.30
CA LYS A 381 11.14 -11.69 -20.54
C LYS A 381 12.50 -11.47 -21.19
N ASN A 382 12.61 -11.78 -22.49
CA ASN A 382 13.86 -11.68 -23.22
C ASN A 382 14.38 -10.24 -23.27
N ALA A 383 13.49 -9.26 -23.44
CA ALA A 383 13.82 -7.84 -23.36
C ALA A 383 14.38 -7.45 -21.99
N CYS A 384 13.75 -7.88 -20.89
CA CYS A 384 14.27 -7.63 -19.54
C CYS A 384 15.64 -8.29 -19.30
N MET A 385 15.80 -9.55 -19.71
CA MET A 385 17.07 -10.29 -19.54
C MET A 385 18.23 -9.70 -20.34
N ALA A 386 17.94 -9.09 -21.51
CA ALA A 386 18.94 -8.41 -22.33
C ALA A 386 19.49 -7.13 -21.65
N LEU A 387 18.76 -6.55 -20.71
CA LEU A 387 19.18 -5.36 -19.97
C LEU A 387 20.14 -5.68 -18.81
N ILE A 388 20.30 -6.94 -18.40
CA ILE A 388 21.13 -7.34 -17.26
C ILE A 388 22.46 -7.89 -17.76
N GLN A 389 23.52 -7.11 -17.59
CA GLN A 389 24.92 -7.52 -17.83
C GLN A 389 25.51 -8.04 -16.51
N ALA A 390 25.84 -9.32 -16.43
CA ALA A 390 26.56 -9.90 -15.31
C ALA A 390 28.08 -9.82 -15.56
N THR A 391 28.85 -9.34 -14.59
CA THR A 391 30.30 -9.12 -14.75
C THR A 391 31.07 -9.27 -13.43
N ALA A 392 32.36 -9.56 -13.54
CA ALA A 392 33.32 -9.45 -12.45
C ALA A 392 34.20 -8.17 -12.56
N ASP A 393 34.10 -7.42 -13.68
CA ASP A 393 34.97 -6.29 -13.97
C ASP A 393 34.32 -4.95 -13.55
N TYR A 394 35.05 -4.14 -12.79
CA TYR A 394 34.63 -2.80 -12.43
C TYR A 394 34.52 -1.84 -13.61
N SER A 395 35.34 -2.05 -14.68
CA SER A 395 35.34 -1.17 -15.85
C SER A 395 33.97 -1.07 -16.54
N ASP A 396 33.11 -2.09 -16.41
CA ASP A 396 31.74 -2.08 -16.92
C ASP A 396 30.81 -1.07 -16.25
N LEU A 397 31.24 -0.52 -15.08
CA LEU A 397 30.51 0.51 -14.33
C LEU A 397 30.82 1.94 -14.78
N ALA A 398 31.78 2.13 -15.69
CA ALA A 398 32.37 3.44 -16.04
C ALA A 398 31.36 4.50 -16.54
N ASP A 399 30.18 4.09 -17.00
CA ASP A 399 29.11 4.95 -17.52
C ASP A 399 27.79 4.80 -16.74
N CYS A 400 27.85 4.25 -15.50
CA CYS A 400 26.66 4.14 -14.66
C CYS A 400 26.25 5.50 -14.08
N ASP A 401 24.97 5.84 -14.21
CA ASP A 401 24.38 7.06 -13.64
C ASP A 401 24.35 7.01 -12.12
N MET A 402 24.20 5.81 -11.55
CA MET A 402 24.12 5.53 -10.12
C MET A 402 24.59 4.10 -9.84
N VAL A 403 25.17 3.87 -8.66
CA VAL A 403 25.58 2.55 -8.20
C VAL A 403 24.96 2.26 -6.84
N ILE A 404 24.40 1.05 -6.68
CA ILE A 404 23.88 0.54 -5.41
C ILE A 404 24.77 -0.62 -4.95
N GLU A 405 25.36 -0.49 -3.79
CA GLU A 405 26.15 -1.54 -3.14
C GLU A 405 25.22 -2.40 -2.27
N ALA A 406 25.24 -3.71 -2.49
CA ALA A 406 24.49 -4.74 -1.79
C ALA A 406 25.40 -5.95 -1.43
N VAL A 407 26.64 -5.68 -1.01
CA VAL A 407 27.61 -6.69 -0.57
C VAL A 407 27.39 -7.06 0.90
N PHE A 408 28.23 -7.93 1.46
CA PHE A 408 28.16 -8.35 2.86
C PHE A 408 28.19 -7.15 3.82
N GLU A 409 27.44 -7.27 4.94
CA GLU A 409 27.32 -6.24 5.98
C GLU A 409 28.58 -6.17 6.83
N ASP A 410 29.67 -5.73 6.23
CA ASP A 410 30.99 -5.57 6.84
C ASP A 410 31.62 -4.24 6.40
N ARG A 411 32.05 -3.42 7.38
CA ARG A 411 32.59 -2.08 7.14
C ARG A 411 33.82 -2.09 6.23
N LYS A 412 34.73 -3.06 6.39
CA LYS A 412 35.96 -3.14 5.60
C LYS A 412 35.67 -3.52 4.16
N ILE A 413 34.76 -4.48 3.96
CA ILE A 413 34.33 -4.89 2.62
C ILE A 413 33.65 -3.72 1.91
N LYS A 414 32.72 -3.05 2.59
CA LYS A 414 32.01 -1.88 2.03
C LYS A 414 32.97 -0.74 1.70
N ALA A 415 33.94 -0.45 2.57
CA ALA A 415 34.95 0.57 2.31
C ALA A 415 35.82 0.26 1.09
N ALA A 416 36.29 -0.98 0.94
CA ALA A 416 37.09 -1.41 -0.21
C ALA A 416 36.30 -1.29 -1.52
N VAL A 417 35.04 -1.80 -1.53
CA VAL A 417 34.15 -1.76 -2.68
C VAL A 417 33.80 -0.33 -3.07
N THR A 418 33.60 0.57 -2.11
CA THR A 418 33.36 2.00 -2.34
C THR A 418 34.54 2.63 -3.05
N ALA A 419 35.76 2.44 -2.53
CA ALA A 419 36.98 3.02 -3.10
C ALA A 419 37.27 2.52 -4.53
N GLU A 420 37.13 1.19 -4.76
CA GLU A 420 37.33 0.59 -6.09
C GLU A 420 36.30 1.10 -7.11
N CYS A 421 35.03 1.19 -6.71
CA CYS A 421 33.98 1.65 -7.59
C CYS A 421 34.09 3.13 -7.93
N GLU A 422 34.36 4.00 -6.93
CA GLU A 422 34.45 5.44 -7.15
C GLU A 422 35.64 5.85 -8.01
N ALA A 423 36.68 5.00 -8.14
CA ALA A 423 37.78 5.21 -9.07
C ALA A 423 37.37 5.07 -10.55
N ILE A 424 36.25 4.43 -10.81
CA ILE A 424 35.78 4.06 -12.16
C ILE A 424 34.53 4.85 -12.60
N ILE A 425 33.55 5.03 -11.72
CA ILE A 425 32.27 5.68 -12.06
C ILE A 425 32.45 7.20 -12.29
N PRO A 426 31.57 7.85 -13.08
CA PRO A 426 31.59 9.29 -13.28
C PRO A 426 31.58 10.08 -11.96
N SER A 427 32.21 11.24 -11.96
CA SER A 427 32.37 12.06 -10.74
C SER A 427 31.07 12.61 -10.17
N ASP A 428 29.98 12.65 -10.97
CA ASP A 428 28.66 13.12 -10.61
C ASP A 428 27.67 11.98 -10.37
N SER A 429 28.12 10.72 -10.49
CA SER A 429 27.34 9.55 -10.13
C SER A 429 27.10 9.50 -8.63
N VAL A 430 25.93 8.98 -8.25
CA VAL A 430 25.57 8.72 -6.85
C VAL A 430 26.00 7.30 -6.48
N PHE A 431 26.63 7.18 -5.31
CA PHE A 431 26.94 5.88 -4.71
C PHE A 431 25.99 5.64 -3.52
N ALA A 432 25.22 4.57 -3.60
CA ALA A 432 24.24 4.22 -2.56
C ALA A 432 24.61 2.90 -1.88
N SER A 433 24.49 2.83 -0.55
CA SER A 433 24.63 1.57 0.20
C SER A 433 23.27 1.01 0.57
N ASN A 434 23.04 -0.29 0.31
CA ASN A 434 21.85 -1.03 0.74
C ASN A 434 22.04 -1.66 2.13
N THR A 435 22.82 -1.04 3.01
CA THR A 435 22.94 -1.48 4.39
C THR A 435 21.59 -1.42 5.12
N SER A 436 21.39 -2.30 6.09
CA SER A 436 20.16 -2.33 6.92
C SER A 436 20.34 -1.65 8.29
N ALA A 437 21.59 -1.38 8.71
CA ALA A 437 21.85 -0.91 10.07
C ALA A 437 23.12 -0.07 10.25
N LEU A 438 24.10 -0.16 9.35
CA LEU A 438 25.37 0.57 9.50
C LEU A 438 25.17 2.06 9.16
N PRO A 439 25.62 2.99 10.03
CA PRO A 439 25.47 4.42 9.80
C PRO A 439 26.05 4.86 8.46
N ILE A 440 25.27 5.57 7.68
CA ILE A 440 25.64 6.05 6.34
C ILE A 440 26.79 7.07 6.42
N SER A 441 26.77 7.95 7.42
CA SER A 441 27.84 8.94 7.65
C SER A 441 29.19 8.27 7.96
N GLU A 442 29.17 7.12 8.62
CA GLU A 442 30.38 6.32 8.87
C GLU A 442 30.88 5.66 7.59
N LEU A 443 29.99 5.03 6.82
CA LEU A 443 30.34 4.40 5.55
C LEU A 443 30.85 5.42 4.51
N ALA A 444 30.31 6.63 4.52
CA ALA A 444 30.71 7.73 3.64
C ALA A 444 32.15 8.20 3.87
N GLN A 445 32.77 7.88 5.01
CA GLN A 445 34.21 8.21 5.26
C GLN A 445 35.15 7.47 4.31
N ALA A 446 34.72 6.36 3.73
CA ALA A 446 35.50 5.65 2.71
C ALA A 446 35.35 6.25 1.30
N SER A 447 34.38 7.13 1.10
CA SER A 447 34.11 7.80 -0.16
C SER A 447 34.99 9.04 -0.33
N VAL A 448 35.52 9.24 -1.52
CA VAL A 448 36.20 10.50 -1.89
C VAL A 448 35.21 11.62 -2.27
N ARG A 449 33.92 11.29 -2.32
CA ARG A 449 32.81 12.17 -2.73
C ARG A 449 31.60 11.99 -1.79
N ALA A 450 31.83 12.16 -0.49
CA ALA A 450 30.80 11.90 0.54
C ALA A 450 29.46 12.64 0.31
N GLN A 451 29.50 13.80 -0.40
CA GLN A 451 28.28 14.50 -0.82
C GLN A 451 27.44 13.73 -1.83
N ASN A 452 28.03 12.77 -2.57
CA ASN A 452 27.34 11.88 -3.52
C ASN A 452 27.03 10.51 -2.91
N PHE A 453 27.30 10.31 -1.62
CA PHE A 453 27.04 9.06 -0.89
C PHE A 453 25.71 9.12 -0.14
N ILE A 454 24.91 8.02 -0.20
CA ILE A 454 23.58 7.96 0.41
C ILE A 454 23.22 6.51 0.79
N GLY A 455 22.30 6.33 1.73
CA GLY A 455 21.69 5.04 2.01
C GLY A 455 20.42 4.80 1.16
N MET A 456 20.28 3.61 0.61
CA MET A 456 19.05 3.13 -0.04
C MET A 456 18.74 1.71 0.44
N HIS A 457 18.03 1.62 1.55
CA HIS A 457 17.66 0.36 2.17
C HIS A 457 16.44 -0.25 1.49
N PHE A 458 16.67 -1.33 0.75
CA PHE A 458 15.61 -2.16 0.13
C PHE A 458 15.25 -3.31 1.07
N PHE A 459 13.99 -3.70 1.07
CA PHE A 459 13.47 -4.77 1.89
C PHE A 459 13.41 -6.10 1.11
N SER A 460 13.68 -7.20 1.79
CA SER A 460 13.71 -8.54 1.18
C SER A 460 12.30 -9.16 1.09
N PRO A 461 11.93 -9.76 -0.06
CA PRO A 461 12.67 -9.78 -1.34
C PRO A 461 12.45 -8.48 -2.14
N ALA A 462 13.55 -7.91 -2.66
CA ALA A 462 13.54 -6.56 -3.26
C ALA A 462 12.54 -6.42 -4.44
N GLU A 463 12.31 -7.49 -5.20
CA GLU A 463 11.38 -7.49 -6.33
C GLU A 463 9.90 -7.46 -5.92
N LYS A 464 9.58 -7.70 -4.64
CA LYS A 464 8.20 -7.73 -4.13
C LYS A 464 7.88 -6.61 -3.17
N MET A 465 8.84 -6.24 -2.31
CA MET A 465 8.62 -5.22 -1.29
C MET A 465 8.46 -3.83 -1.91
N PRO A 466 7.42 -3.09 -1.53
CA PRO A 466 7.08 -1.83 -2.21
C PRO A 466 7.89 -0.64 -1.72
N LEU A 467 8.55 -0.72 -0.56
CA LEU A 467 9.23 0.40 0.11
C LEU A 467 10.73 0.44 -0.21
N VAL A 468 11.28 1.65 -0.26
CA VAL A 468 12.71 1.94 -0.11
C VAL A 468 12.87 3.03 0.94
N GLU A 469 13.66 2.77 1.98
CA GLU A 469 14.05 3.73 2.97
C GLU A 469 15.33 4.44 2.48
N ILE A 470 15.25 5.75 2.26
CA ILE A 470 16.37 6.58 1.81
C ILE A 470 16.96 7.25 3.03
N ILE A 471 18.25 7.00 3.29
CA ILE A 471 18.93 7.47 4.48
C ILE A 471 19.91 8.58 4.11
N ARG A 472 19.65 9.78 4.61
CA ARG A 472 20.51 10.95 4.42
C ARG A 472 21.65 10.94 5.45
N GLY A 473 22.88 10.74 4.99
CA GLY A 473 24.08 10.94 5.81
C GLY A 473 24.38 12.43 6.03
N GLU A 474 25.22 12.73 7.01
CA GLU A 474 25.56 14.14 7.38
C GLU A 474 26.09 14.98 6.21
N GLN A 475 26.87 14.38 5.31
CA GLN A 475 27.49 15.08 4.16
C GLN A 475 26.69 14.93 2.87
N THR A 476 25.62 14.12 2.86
CA THR A 476 24.80 13.85 1.67
C THR A 476 24.15 15.14 1.15
N ALA A 477 24.44 15.50 -0.11
CA ALA A 477 23.87 16.68 -0.74
C ALA A 477 22.38 16.50 -1.07
N ASP A 478 21.61 17.59 -1.07
CA ASP A 478 20.20 17.58 -1.46
C ASP A 478 19.98 17.04 -2.89
N GLN A 479 20.90 17.31 -3.80
CA GLN A 479 20.85 16.78 -5.16
C GLN A 479 21.00 15.25 -5.20
N THR A 480 21.82 14.69 -4.33
CA THR A 480 22.02 13.25 -4.18
C THR A 480 20.75 12.59 -3.65
N LEU A 481 20.16 13.18 -2.61
CA LEU A 481 18.89 12.75 -2.07
C LEU A 481 17.77 12.80 -3.13
N ALA A 482 17.68 13.89 -3.90
CA ALA A 482 16.68 14.02 -4.97
C ALA A 482 16.87 12.94 -6.05
N LYS A 483 18.11 12.63 -6.47
CA LYS A 483 18.40 11.55 -7.44
C LYS A 483 18.01 10.17 -6.89
N ALA A 484 18.30 9.87 -5.62
CA ALA A 484 17.95 8.60 -4.97
C ALA A 484 16.41 8.44 -4.85
N PHE A 485 15.74 9.53 -4.49
CA PHE A 485 14.27 9.56 -4.44
C PHE A 485 13.65 9.27 -5.81
N ASP A 486 14.12 9.94 -6.86
CA ASP A 486 13.64 9.76 -8.23
C ASP A 486 13.90 8.33 -8.74
N LEU A 487 15.08 7.74 -8.41
CA LEU A 487 15.38 6.35 -8.74
C LEU A 487 14.40 5.39 -8.06
N ALA A 488 14.12 5.57 -6.76
CA ALA A 488 13.16 4.72 -6.04
C ALA A 488 11.77 4.76 -6.70
N GLN A 489 11.29 5.96 -7.08
CA GLN A 489 10.04 6.10 -7.83
C GLN A 489 10.10 5.46 -9.22
N GLN A 490 11.22 5.61 -9.95
CA GLN A 490 11.42 4.99 -11.26
C GLN A 490 11.40 3.45 -11.17
N LEU A 491 11.92 2.88 -10.09
CA LEU A 491 11.80 1.45 -9.76
C LEU A 491 10.37 1.03 -9.40
N GLY A 492 9.43 1.97 -9.27
CA GLY A 492 8.05 1.72 -8.83
C GLY A 492 7.96 1.40 -7.34
N LYS A 493 8.89 1.90 -6.56
CA LYS A 493 8.93 1.82 -5.11
C LYS A 493 8.40 3.10 -4.49
N THR A 494 7.86 3.00 -3.29
CA THR A 494 7.51 4.15 -2.45
C THR A 494 8.74 4.56 -1.64
N PRO A 495 9.33 5.73 -1.88
CA PRO A 495 10.43 6.22 -1.06
C PRO A 495 9.92 6.85 0.23
N ILE A 496 10.58 6.56 1.35
CA ILE A 496 10.56 7.38 2.56
C ILE A 496 11.95 7.97 2.78
N VAL A 497 12.02 9.13 3.43
CA VAL A 497 13.28 9.80 3.71
C VAL A 497 13.49 9.89 5.21
N VAL A 498 14.67 9.43 5.67
CA VAL A 498 15.07 9.48 7.06
C VAL A 498 16.51 10.00 7.19
N ASN A 499 16.86 10.53 8.35
CA ASN A 499 18.24 10.89 8.67
C ASN A 499 18.99 9.70 9.24
N ASP A 500 20.32 9.78 9.15
CA ASP A 500 21.22 8.73 9.57
C ASP A 500 21.20 8.50 11.08
N ALA A 501 21.05 7.24 11.46
CA ALA A 501 21.14 6.75 12.82
C ALA A 501 21.36 5.22 12.79
N PRO A 502 21.93 4.60 13.83
CA PRO A 502 22.08 3.15 13.88
C PRO A 502 20.72 2.43 13.73
N GLY A 503 20.56 1.60 12.69
CA GLY A 503 19.32 0.91 12.35
C GLY A 503 18.23 1.79 11.77
N PHE A 504 18.54 3.04 11.43
CA PHE A 504 17.66 4.01 10.77
C PHE A 504 16.29 4.12 11.45
N PHE A 505 15.20 4.24 10.70
CA PHE A 505 13.85 4.25 11.27
C PHE A 505 13.23 2.84 11.31
N THR A 506 13.19 2.16 10.17
CA THR A 506 12.42 0.91 10.05
C THR A 506 13.01 -0.23 10.88
N THR A 507 14.33 -0.43 10.84
CA THR A 507 15.01 -1.47 11.62
C THR A 507 14.93 -1.21 13.13
N ARG A 508 15.02 0.06 13.56
CA ARG A 508 14.81 0.44 14.98
C ARG A 508 13.43 0.04 15.47
N VAL A 509 12.40 0.41 14.72
CA VAL A 509 10.99 0.17 15.10
C VAL A 509 10.67 -1.32 15.16
N ILE A 510 11.02 -2.11 14.14
CA ILE A 510 10.73 -3.55 14.14
C ILE A 510 11.54 -4.30 15.21
N SER A 511 12.75 -3.87 15.52
CA SER A 511 13.58 -4.49 16.54
C SER A 511 12.91 -4.47 17.91
N LYS A 512 12.10 -3.45 18.21
CA LYS A 512 11.36 -3.39 19.48
C LYS A 512 10.32 -4.49 19.62
N THR A 513 9.54 -4.77 18.59
CA THR A 513 8.54 -5.84 18.66
C THR A 513 9.21 -7.23 18.69
N VAL A 514 10.30 -7.41 17.94
CA VAL A 514 11.10 -8.65 18.00
C VAL A 514 11.69 -8.85 19.38
N SER A 515 12.27 -7.81 19.98
CA SER A 515 12.80 -7.84 21.35
C SER A 515 11.71 -8.16 22.38
N GLN A 516 10.53 -7.53 22.28
CA GLN A 516 9.41 -7.81 23.17
C GLN A 516 8.93 -9.26 23.04
N GLY A 517 8.94 -9.83 21.83
CA GLY A 517 8.66 -11.25 21.63
C GLY A 517 9.64 -12.16 22.38
N ALA A 518 10.94 -11.84 22.33
CA ALA A 518 11.97 -12.57 23.06
C ALA A 518 11.84 -12.37 24.58
N ILE A 519 11.63 -11.13 25.06
CA ILE A 519 11.45 -10.82 26.48
C ILE A 519 10.27 -11.62 27.06
N MET A 520 9.14 -11.66 26.36
CA MET A 520 7.98 -12.45 26.79
C MET A 520 8.29 -13.96 26.83
N LEU A 521 9.16 -14.49 25.94
CA LEU A 521 9.63 -15.86 26.06
C LEU A 521 10.45 -16.07 27.33
N GLU A 522 11.38 -15.15 27.68
CA GLU A 522 12.18 -15.22 28.92
C GLU A 522 11.29 -15.16 30.18
N GLU A 523 10.21 -14.40 30.12
CA GLU A 523 9.16 -14.32 31.14
C GLU A 523 8.31 -15.59 31.22
N GLY A 524 8.50 -16.57 30.33
CA GLY A 524 7.76 -17.83 30.28
C GLY A 524 6.40 -17.76 29.62
N VAL A 525 6.10 -16.70 28.86
CA VAL A 525 4.82 -16.56 28.12
C VAL A 525 4.74 -17.59 27.01
N ASN A 526 3.55 -18.16 26.79
CA ASN A 526 3.34 -19.14 25.73
C ASN A 526 3.63 -18.54 24.34
N PRO A 527 4.59 -19.09 23.55
CA PRO A 527 4.95 -18.57 22.24
C PRO A 527 3.78 -18.54 21.24
N VAL A 528 2.80 -19.44 21.40
CA VAL A 528 1.59 -19.45 20.57
C VAL A 528 0.76 -18.18 20.82
N LEU A 529 0.65 -17.72 22.07
CA LEU A 529 -0.07 -16.49 22.41
C LEU A 529 0.68 -15.25 21.89
N ILE A 530 2.00 -15.21 21.98
CA ILE A 530 2.84 -14.11 21.45
C ILE A 530 2.61 -13.96 19.94
N GLU A 531 2.72 -15.07 19.21
CA GLU A 531 2.52 -15.09 17.75
C GLU A 531 1.07 -14.75 17.34
N SER A 532 0.10 -15.26 18.10
CA SER A 532 -1.31 -14.99 17.83
C SER A 532 -1.67 -13.52 18.09
N ALA A 533 -1.18 -12.95 19.20
CA ALA A 533 -1.43 -11.56 19.56
C ALA A 533 -0.93 -10.58 18.47
N ALA A 534 0.26 -10.82 17.91
CA ALA A 534 0.77 -10.02 16.80
C ALA A 534 -0.15 -10.10 15.57
N ARG A 535 -0.57 -11.31 15.20
CA ARG A 535 -1.48 -11.50 14.07
C ARG A 535 -2.87 -10.93 14.32
N ASP A 536 -3.36 -11.03 15.55
CA ASP A 536 -4.66 -10.48 15.94
C ASP A 536 -4.64 -8.94 16.06
N ASN A 537 -3.44 -8.34 16.15
CA ASN A 537 -3.25 -6.89 15.97
C ASN A 537 -3.21 -6.49 14.49
N GLY A 538 -3.05 -7.43 13.56
CA GLY A 538 -2.98 -7.18 12.12
C GLY A 538 -1.59 -7.29 11.52
N SER A 539 -0.57 -7.67 12.29
CA SER A 539 0.77 -7.93 11.74
C SER A 539 0.74 -9.17 10.83
N PRO A 540 1.42 -9.15 9.68
CA PRO A 540 1.44 -10.28 8.75
C PRO A 540 2.15 -11.51 9.33
N VAL A 541 3.13 -11.29 10.19
CA VAL A 541 3.91 -12.32 10.91
C VAL A 541 4.08 -11.94 12.37
N GLY A 542 4.19 -12.94 13.24
CA GLY A 542 4.53 -12.68 14.63
C GLY A 542 6.03 -12.43 14.84
N PRO A 543 6.45 -11.90 16.01
CA PRO A 543 7.83 -11.49 16.27
C PRO A 543 8.85 -12.63 16.21
N LEU A 544 8.47 -13.84 16.64
CA LEU A 544 9.35 -15.00 16.64
C LEU A 544 9.55 -15.54 15.22
N ALA A 545 8.49 -15.53 14.39
CA ALA A 545 8.60 -15.89 13.00
C ALA A 545 9.40 -14.83 12.21
N ALA A 546 9.25 -13.55 12.54
CA ALA A 546 9.94 -12.46 11.86
C ALA A 546 11.46 -12.58 12.02
N ILE A 547 11.97 -12.81 13.21
CA ILE A 547 13.41 -12.95 13.45
C ILE A 547 13.98 -14.21 12.79
N ASP A 548 13.22 -15.29 12.73
CA ASP A 548 13.64 -16.50 12.00
C ASP A 548 13.80 -16.23 10.50
N GLU A 549 12.94 -15.40 9.91
CA GLU A 549 12.99 -15.03 8.49
C GLU A 549 14.13 -14.05 8.18
N ILE A 550 14.45 -13.14 9.12
CA ILE A 550 15.63 -12.25 9.05
C ILE A 550 16.92 -13.04 9.21
N SER A 551 16.96 -14.08 10.01
CA SER A 551 18.06 -14.89 10.51
C SER A 551 18.52 -14.48 11.91
N GLN A 552 18.33 -15.38 12.87
CA GLN A 552 18.79 -15.20 14.24
C GLN A 552 20.31 -15.05 14.32
N GLU A 553 21.06 -15.76 13.46
CA GLU A 553 22.53 -15.63 13.38
C GLU A 553 22.94 -14.22 12.93
N THR A 554 22.24 -13.65 11.95
CA THR A 554 22.52 -12.28 11.49
C THR A 554 22.23 -11.26 12.61
N ALA A 555 21.08 -11.39 13.29
CA ALA A 555 20.73 -10.52 14.40
C ALA A 555 21.74 -10.65 15.56
N TYR A 556 22.20 -11.87 15.86
CA TYR A 556 23.23 -12.11 16.87
C TYR A 556 24.56 -11.43 16.51
N LYS A 557 25.03 -11.59 15.27
CA LYS A 557 26.27 -10.92 14.78
C LYS A 557 26.16 -9.40 14.85
N ASN A 558 25.02 -8.84 14.45
CA ASN A 558 24.78 -7.40 14.54
C ASN A 558 24.77 -6.91 15.99
N GLY A 559 24.18 -7.68 16.92
CA GLY A 559 24.22 -7.40 18.35
C GLY A 559 25.63 -7.43 18.93
N GLN A 560 26.46 -8.40 18.54
CA GLN A 560 27.87 -8.48 18.95
C GLN A 560 28.69 -7.29 18.40
N GLN A 561 28.41 -6.88 17.16
CA GLN A 561 29.07 -5.70 16.58
C GLN A 561 28.67 -4.42 17.33
N ALA A 562 27.38 -4.24 17.62
CA ALA A 562 26.88 -3.09 18.39
C ALA A 562 27.51 -3.04 19.80
N LYS A 563 27.69 -4.21 20.44
CA LYS A 563 28.39 -4.34 21.74
C LYS A 563 29.85 -3.90 21.62
N ALA A 564 30.56 -4.39 20.59
CA ALA A 564 31.93 -4.02 20.34
C ALA A 564 32.10 -2.49 20.05
N ASP A 565 31.21 -1.92 19.27
CA ASP A 565 31.20 -0.50 18.94
C ASP A 565 30.94 0.37 20.20
N THR A 566 30.00 -0.03 21.05
CA THR A 566 29.68 0.66 22.31
C THR A 566 30.89 0.67 23.26
N LEU A 567 31.54 -0.49 23.42
CA LEU A 567 32.74 -0.63 24.26
C LEU A 567 33.92 0.16 23.69
N ALA A 568 34.10 0.19 22.37
CA ALA A 568 35.15 0.99 21.70
C ALA A 568 34.96 2.50 21.91
N GLN A 569 33.72 2.96 22.12
CA GLN A 569 33.42 4.36 22.48
C GLN A 569 33.61 4.65 23.98
N GLY A 570 34.09 3.67 24.77
CA GLY A 570 34.29 3.83 26.21
C GLY A 570 33.00 3.83 27.03
N LYS A 571 31.88 3.38 26.44
CA LYS A 571 30.57 3.26 27.09
C LYS A 571 30.38 1.85 27.68
N GLU A 572 29.59 1.76 28.73
CA GLU A 572 29.18 0.44 29.27
C GLU A 572 28.14 -0.23 28.37
N TRP A 573 28.28 -1.53 28.17
CA TRP A 573 27.28 -2.34 27.51
C TRP A 573 26.41 -3.05 28.56
N GLN A 574 25.08 -2.94 28.37
CA GLN A 574 24.12 -3.70 29.19
C GLN A 574 23.45 -4.77 28.33
N ASP A 575 23.66 -6.04 28.69
CA ASP A 575 22.95 -7.13 28.06
C ASP A 575 21.46 -7.10 28.44
N ASN A 576 20.60 -7.05 27.45
CA ASN A 576 19.15 -7.13 27.64
C ASN A 576 18.63 -8.58 27.43
N ALA A 577 17.37 -8.82 27.80
CA ALA A 577 16.74 -10.13 27.66
C ALA A 577 16.77 -10.67 26.21
N ALA A 578 16.52 -9.80 25.23
CA ALA A 578 16.54 -10.20 23.83
C ALA A 578 17.93 -10.71 23.40
N SER A 579 19.01 -10.03 23.83
CA SER A 579 20.39 -10.45 23.54
C SER A 579 20.71 -11.81 24.18
N ARG A 580 20.29 -12.03 25.43
CA ARG A 580 20.50 -13.31 26.14
C ARG A 580 19.79 -14.48 25.47
N ILE A 581 18.54 -14.26 25.05
CA ILE A 581 17.76 -15.30 24.37
C ILE A 581 18.35 -15.61 23.00
N LEU A 582 18.74 -14.56 22.25
CA LEU A 582 19.35 -14.74 20.96
C LEU A 582 20.67 -15.51 21.04
N ASP A 583 21.48 -15.21 22.07
CA ASP A 583 22.71 -15.99 22.38
C ASP A 583 22.39 -17.47 22.65
N ARG A 584 21.40 -17.76 23.51
CA ARG A 584 20.97 -19.12 23.78
C ARG A 584 20.46 -19.84 22.55
N MET A 585 19.62 -19.17 21.71
CA MET A 585 19.10 -19.80 20.51
C MET A 585 20.21 -20.17 19.53
N VAL A 586 21.16 -19.25 19.29
CA VAL A 586 22.25 -19.45 18.32
C VAL A 586 23.34 -20.42 18.84
N ASN A 587 23.81 -20.20 20.07
CA ASN A 587 25.00 -20.85 20.57
C ASN A 587 24.68 -22.08 21.43
N GLU A 588 23.63 -22.07 22.27
CA GLU A 588 23.26 -23.21 23.14
C GLU A 588 22.43 -24.24 22.35
N PHE A 589 21.41 -23.77 21.58
CA PHE A 589 20.51 -24.68 20.88
C PHE A 589 20.85 -24.87 19.38
N GLY A 590 21.82 -24.13 18.83
CA GLY A 590 22.24 -24.22 17.44
C GLY A 590 21.14 -23.75 16.43
N ARG A 591 20.16 -23.01 16.90
CA ARG A 591 18.97 -22.62 16.13
C ARG A 591 19.17 -21.22 15.55
N ARG A 592 19.62 -21.17 14.30
CA ARG A 592 20.14 -19.95 13.64
C ARG A 592 19.11 -19.23 12.75
N GLY A 593 17.90 -19.77 12.63
CA GLY A 593 16.83 -19.24 11.81
C GLY A 593 16.49 -20.09 10.58
N LYS A 594 15.54 -19.64 9.79
CA LYS A 594 14.94 -20.39 8.67
C LYS A 594 15.95 -20.88 7.64
N VAL A 595 16.93 -20.05 7.26
CA VAL A 595 17.95 -20.39 6.25
C VAL A 595 18.84 -21.56 6.70
N HIS A 596 18.95 -21.76 8.01
CA HIS A 596 19.72 -22.82 8.64
C HIS A 596 18.84 -24.01 9.09
N GLY A 597 17.59 -24.08 8.63
CA GLY A 597 16.68 -25.19 8.90
C GLY A 597 15.84 -25.07 10.18
N GLY A 598 16.12 -24.08 11.06
CA GLY A 598 15.33 -23.90 12.27
C GLY A 598 15.76 -22.71 13.13
N GLY A 599 14.80 -22.12 13.79
CA GLY A 599 14.92 -21.06 14.77
C GLY A 599 13.91 -21.27 15.89
N TYR A 600 13.07 -20.29 16.18
CA TYR A 600 11.89 -20.49 17.04
C TYR A 600 10.88 -21.45 16.40
N TYR A 601 10.97 -21.60 15.08
CA TYR A 601 10.16 -22.53 14.31
C TYR A 601 11.00 -23.66 13.72
N GLU A 602 10.35 -24.78 13.45
CA GLU A 602 10.79 -25.84 12.55
C GLU A 602 10.30 -25.53 11.13
N TYR A 603 11.15 -25.82 10.16
CA TYR A 603 10.88 -25.64 8.73
C TYR A 603 11.06 -26.96 7.98
N PRO A 604 10.16 -27.97 8.19
CA PRO A 604 10.29 -29.28 7.54
C PRO A 604 10.12 -29.15 6.04
N GLU A 605 10.94 -29.86 5.28
CA GLU A 605 10.86 -29.91 3.81
C GLU A 605 9.49 -30.48 3.39
N GLY A 606 8.76 -29.73 2.54
CA GLY A 606 7.41 -30.12 2.10
C GLY A 606 6.31 -30.02 3.16
N GLY A 607 6.64 -29.61 4.38
CA GLY A 607 5.72 -29.50 5.51
C GLY A 607 5.34 -28.05 5.86
N LYS A 608 4.37 -27.91 6.78
CA LYS A 608 4.02 -26.60 7.36
C LYS A 608 4.97 -26.25 8.51
N LYS A 609 5.46 -24.99 8.54
CA LYS A 609 6.23 -24.50 9.69
C LYS A 609 5.39 -24.59 10.97
N HIS A 610 6.02 -24.96 12.06
CA HIS A 610 5.42 -25.02 13.39
C HIS A 610 6.43 -24.59 14.45
N ILE A 611 5.95 -24.13 15.59
CA ILE A 611 6.79 -23.70 16.71
C ILE A 611 7.64 -24.89 17.18
N TRP A 612 8.94 -24.64 17.40
CA TRP A 612 9.86 -25.65 17.91
C TRP A 612 9.41 -26.15 19.29
N SER A 613 9.21 -27.47 19.42
CA SER A 613 8.72 -28.09 20.64
C SER A 613 9.63 -27.90 21.86
N GLY A 614 10.93 -27.65 21.62
CA GLY A 614 11.92 -27.39 22.66
C GLY A 614 11.76 -26.06 23.39
N LEU A 615 11.00 -25.07 22.82
CA LEU A 615 10.84 -23.76 23.46
C LEU A 615 10.24 -23.84 24.86
N LYS A 616 9.28 -24.74 25.08
CA LYS A 616 8.68 -24.91 26.42
C LYS A 616 9.70 -25.37 27.43
N ALA A 617 10.52 -26.37 27.11
CA ALA A 617 11.56 -26.85 27.99
C ALA A 617 12.67 -25.82 28.25
N ALA A 618 12.98 -25.02 27.22
CA ALA A 618 14.03 -24.00 27.28
C ALA A 618 13.65 -22.76 28.12
N PHE A 619 12.39 -22.29 28.00
CA PHE A 619 11.98 -20.99 28.53
C PHE A 619 10.81 -21.03 29.53
N ALA A 620 10.07 -22.14 29.59
CA ALA A 620 8.92 -22.29 30.50
C ALA A 620 8.89 -23.71 31.13
N PRO A 621 9.99 -24.22 31.75
CA PRO A 621 10.05 -25.59 32.23
C PRO A 621 9.08 -25.87 33.41
N GLN A 622 8.71 -24.83 34.17
CA GLN A 622 7.74 -24.90 35.28
C GLN A 622 6.28 -24.73 34.81
N GLY A 623 6.06 -24.49 33.56
CA GLY A 623 4.77 -24.12 32.99
C GLY A 623 4.76 -22.67 32.42
N TYR A 624 3.77 -22.35 31.62
CA TYR A 624 3.68 -21.01 31.07
C TYR A 624 3.19 -19.98 32.09
N THR A 625 3.76 -18.77 32.03
CA THR A 625 3.30 -17.62 32.81
C THR A 625 2.02 -17.08 32.17
N ASP A 626 1.01 -16.85 32.98
CA ASP A 626 -0.24 -16.25 32.55
C ASP A 626 -0.18 -14.72 32.70
N ILE A 627 -0.32 -14.02 31.59
CA ILE A 627 -0.46 -12.55 31.57
C ILE A 627 -1.69 -12.20 30.70
N PRO A 628 -2.34 -11.06 30.96
CA PRO A 628 -3.50 -10.67 30.17
C PRO A 628 -3.19 -10.62 28.68
N TYR A 629 -4.02 -11.25 27.85
CA TYR A 629 -3.81 -11.31 26.41
C TYR A 629 -3.74 -9.91 25.78
N GLN A 630 -4.50 -8.95 26.33
CA GLN A 630 -4.43 -7.56 25.90
C GLN A 630 -3.05 -6.95 26.17
N ASP A 631 -2.40 -7.29 27.27
CA ASP A 631 -1.04 -6.82 27.56
C ASP A 631 -0.03 -7.36 26.53
N ILE A 632 -0.16 -8.61 26.09
CA ILE A 632 0.68 -9.17 25.01
C ILE A 632 0.48 -8.32 23.73
N LYS A 633 -0.76 -8.04 23.37
CA LYS A 633 -1.10 -7.21 22.20
C LYS A 633 -0.53 -5.79 22.31
N ASP A 634 -0.73 -5.15 23.45
CA ASP A 634 -0.27 -3.79 23.69
C ASP A 634 1.25 -3.71 23.71
N ARG A 635 1.94 -4.63 24.37
CA ARG A 635 3.41 -4.68 24.37
C ARG A 635 3.99 -4.69 22.98
N LEU A 636 3.43 -5.51 22.06
CA LEU A 636 3.89 -5.63 20.68
C LEU A 636 3.62 -4.39 19.82
N THR A 637 2.62 -3.60 20.16
CA THR A 637 2.25 -2.40 19.40
C THR A 637 2.87 -1.14 20.00
N PHE A 638 2.72 -0.94 21.32
CA PHE A 638 3.19 0.27 22.00
C PHE A 638 4.71 0.44 21.90
N CYS A 639 5.50 -0.63 22.01
CA CYS A 639 6.94 -0.53 21.87
C CYS A 639 7.37 0.05 20.52
N GLN A 640 6.68 -0.30 19.44
CA GLN A 640 6.94 0.24 18.11
C GLN A 640 6.53 1.70 17.99
N CYS A 641 5.33 2.05 18.48
CA CYS A 641 4.84 3.42 18.47
C CYS A 641 5.74 4.36 19.28
N LEU A 642 6.14 3.95 20.48
CA LEU A 642 7.03 4.74 21.34
C LEU A 642 8.42 4.92 20.72
N GLU A 643 8.96 3.87 20.09
CA GLU A 643 10.24 3.97 19.38
C GLU A 643 10.17 4.89 18.16
N ALA A 644 9.05 4.88 17.44
CA ALA A 644 8.82 5.81 16.35
C ALA A 644 8.80 7.27 16.82
N VAL A 645 8.18 7.53 17.99
CA VAL A 645 8.20 8.88 18.60
C VAL A 645 9.62 9.27 19.03
N ARG A 646 10.40 8.36 19.63
CA ARG A 646 11.81 8.61 19.95
C ARG A 646 12.63 8.94 18.70
N ALA A 647 12.42 8.18 17.62
CA ALA A 647 13.08 8.45 16.32
C ALA A 647 12.70 9.82 15.75
N MET A 648 11.46 10.28 15.97
CA MET A 648 11.05 11.63 15.58
C MET A 648 11.67 12.70 16.49
N GLU A 649 11.67 12.49 17.80
CA GLU A 649 12.29 13.38 18.79
C GLU A 649 13.79 13.58 18.53
N GLU A 650 14.48 12.50 18.11
CA GLU A 650 15.90 12.51 17.74
C GLU A 650 16.15 13.06 16.31
N GLY A 651 15.11 13.38 15.56
CA GLY A 651 15.21 13.89 14.20
C GLY A 651 15.58 12.83 13.15
N VAL A 652 15.42 11.55 13.43
CA VAL A 652 15.66 10.46 12.46
C VAL A 652 14.54 10.44 11.41
N VAL A 653 13.28 10.60 11.82
CA VAL A 653 12.15 10.78 10.92
C VAL A 653 11.49 12.13 11.18
N ASN A 654 11.36 12.95 10.14
CA ASN A 654 10.85 14.33 10.28
C ASN A 654 9.44 14.50 9.73
N VAL A 655 8.98 13.59 8.87
CA VAL A 655 7.66 13.65 8.24
C VAL A 655 6.81 12.49 8.75
N VAL A 656 5.66 12.79 9.32
CA VAL A 656 4.74 11.78 9.86
C VAL A 656 4.35 10.75 8.82
N GLY A 657 4.13 11.18 7.56
CA GLY A 657 3.82 10.30 6.44
C GLY A 657 4.92 9.28 6.14
N ASP A 658 6.20 9.69 6.21
CA ASP A 658 7.34 8.78 6.03
C ASP A 658 7.35 7.70 7.12
N GLY A 659 7.08 8.06 8.37
CA GLY A 659 7.02 7.12 9.47
C GLY A 659 5.82 6.17 9.39
N ASN A 660 4.63 6.68 9.09
CA ASN A 660 3.42 5.87 8.95
C ASN A 660 3.54 4.87 7.77
N ILE A 661 3.86 5.36 6.58
CA ILE A 661 3.98 4.52 5.39
C ILE A 661 5.19 3.58 5.50
N GLY A 662 6.31 4.07 6.04
CA GLY A 662 7.50 3.28 6.30
C GLY A 662 7.24 2.10 7.23
N SER A 663 6.50 2.32 8.32
CA SER A 663 6.13 1.25 9.26
C SER A 663 5.20 0.22 8.63
N ILE A 664 4.20 0.63 7.86
CA ILE A 664 3.26 -0.30 7.21
C ILE A 664 3.96 -1.10 6.12
N MET A 665 4.59 -0.42 5.16
CA MET A 665 5.10 -1.06 3.94
C MET A 665 6.47 -1.72 4.12
N GLY A 666 7.29 -1.25 5.07
CA GLY A 666 8.62 -1.76 5.33
C GLY A 666 8.66 -2.92 6.32
N ILE A 667 7.95 -2.77 7.42
CA ILE A 667 8.04 -3.70 8.56
C ILE A 667 6.73 -4.39 8.93
N GLY A 668 5.65 -4.17 8.15
CA GLY A 668 4.38 -4.86 8.35
C GLY A 668 3.61 -4.40 9.60
N PHE A 669 3.78 -3.15 10.03
CA PHE A 669 2.92 -2.57 11.05
C PHE A 669 1.45 -2.61 10.59
N PRO A 670 0.49 -2.84 11.49
CA PRO A 670 -0.91 -3.06 11.13
C PRO A 670 -1.51 -1.94 10.26
N ALA A 671 -1.85 -2.27 9.02
CA ALA A 671 -2.29 -1.31 8.01
C ALA A 671 -3.59 -0.56 8.39
N GLN A 672 -4.51 -1.23 9.09
CA GLN A 672 -5.78 -0.65 9.54
C GLN A 672 -5.60 0.45 10.60
N THR A 673 -4.44 0.55 11.21
CA THR A 673 -4.13 1.63 12.17
C THR A 673 -3.67 2.92 11.50
N GLY A 674 -3.30 2.86 10.20
CA GLY A 674 -2.74 3.99 9.46
C GLY A 674 -1.25 4.26 9.74
N GLY A 675 -0.56 3.36 10.44
CA GLY A 675 0.86 3.47 10.80
C GLY A 675 1.11 3.90 12.24
N VAL A 676 2.38 3.91 12.64
CA VAL A 676 2.78 4.05 14.06
C VAL A 676 2.31 5.35 14.72
N PHE A 677 2.37 6.48 14.01
CA PHE A 677 1.91 7.77 14.55
C PHE A 677 0.38 7.90 14.50
N GLN A 678 -0.25 7.42 13.42
CA GLN A 678 -1.70 7.43 13.31
C GLN A 678 -2.35 6.49 14.32
N ALA A 679 -1.71 5.38 14.69
CA ALA A 679 -2.16 4.50 15.76
C ALA A 679 -2.24 5.23 17.10
N ILE A 680 -1.27 6.09 17.44
CA ILE A 680 -1.28 6.92 18.63
C ILE A 680 -2.44 7.92 18.59
N ASN A 681 -2.61 8.62 17.45
CA ASN A 681 -3.71 9.56 17.24
C ASN A 681 -5.08 8.88 17.43
N ALA A 682 -5.26 7.71 16.83
CA ALA A 682 -6.51 6.96 16.88
C ALA A 682 -6.81 6.39 18.28
N TYR A 683 -5.79 6.01 19.04
CA TYR A 683 -5.94 5.57 20.43
C TYR A 683 -6.31 6.74 21.37
N GLY A 684 -5.93 7.95 20.96
CA GLY A 684 -6.05 9.18 21.75
C GLY A 684 -4.81 9.43 22.61
N LEU A 685 -4.17 10.59 22.42
CA LEU A 685 -2.85 10.91 23.00
C LEU A 685 -2.78 10.66 24.51
N ASN A 686 -3.73 11.20 25.28
CA ASN A 686 -3.77 11.04 26.73
C ASN A 686 -4.02 9.59 27.17
N ALA A 687 -4.90 8.87 26.49
CA ALA A 687 -5.19 7.47 26.78
C ALA A 687 -3.97 6.60 26.47
N PHE A 688 -3.26 6.87 25.37
CA PHE A 688 -2.03 6.18 24.98
C PHE A 688 -0.92 6.41 26.03
N VAL A 689 -0.71 7.64 26.47
CA VAL A 689 0.26 7.99 27.53
C VAL A 689 -0.07 7.25 28.82
N THR A 690 -1.34 7.23 29.22
CA THR A 690 -1.78 6.52 30.43
C THR A 690 -1.46 5.04 30.34
N ARG A 691 -1.83 4.40 29.23
CA ARG A 691 -1.58 2.98 29.00
C ARG A 691 -0.08 2.64 28.91
N ALA A 692 0.71 3.49 28.26
CA ALA A 692 2.16 3.34 28.18
C ALA A 692 2.80 3.35 29.57
N ARG A 693 2.37 4.24 30.48
CA ARG A 693 2.85 4.29 31.88
C ARG A 693 2.46 3.02 32.67
N GLU A 694 1.27 2.47 32.45
CA GLU A 694 0.88 1.19 33.05
C GLU A 694 1.81 0.05 32.59
N LEU A 695 2.09 -0.01 31.28
CA LEU A 695 3.01 -0.99 30.70
C LEU A 695 4.45 -0.79 31.22
N GLU A 696 4.90 0.47 31.35
CA GLU A 696 6.21 0.80 31.91
C GLU A 696 6.35 0.30 33.36
N ALA A 697 5.34 0.58 34.19
CA ALA A 697 5.34 0.16 35.61
C ALA A 697 5.37 -1.36 35.77
N GLN A 698 4.78 -2.11 34.82
CA GLN A 698 4.65 -3.56 34.90
C GLN A 698 5.75 -4.32 34.15
N TYR A 699 6.19 -3.81 32.99
CA TYR A 699 7.06 -4.53 32.04
C TYR A 699 8.37 -3.78 31.72
N GLY A 700 8.61 -2.61 32.33
CA GLY A 700 9.89 -1.91 32.26
C GLY A 700 10.00 -0.79 31.23
N SER A 701 11.20 -0.22 31.17
CA SER A 701 11.49 1.07 30.52
C SER A 701 11.33 1.09 28.97
N ASP A 702 11.13 -0.05 28.32
CA ASP A 702 10.82 -0.06 26.89
C ASP A 702 9.54 0.73 26.58
N PHE A 703 8.65 0.88 27.58
CA PHE A 703 7.39 1.62 27.51
C PHE A 703 7.45 3.03 28.07
N ALA A 704 8.63 3.53 28.45
CA ALA A 704 8.83 4.91 28.90
C ALA A 704 8.35 5.91 27.84
N VAL A 705 7.56 6.87 28.26
CA VAL A 705 6.92 7.84 27.34
C VAL A 705 7.91 8.94 26.94
N PRO A 706 8.21 9.13 25.64
CA PRO A 706 9.08 10.20 25.15
C PRO A 706 8.52 11.60 25.46
N SER A 707 9.40 12.60 25.62
CA SER A 707 9.01 13.99 25.94
C SER A 707 8.11 14.58 24.86
N LEU A 708 8.42 14.36 23.58
CA LEU A 708 7.60 14.81 22.45
C LEU A 708 6.14 14.32 22.54
N LEU A 709 5.93 13.08 23.00
CA LEU A 709 4.56 12.55 23.14
C LEU A 709 3.83 13.20 24.34
N LEU A 710 4.55 13.49 25.43
CA LEU A 710 3.97 14.21 26.56
C LEU A 710 3.54 15.62 26.17
N GLU A 711 4.40 16.36 25.47
CA GLU A 711 4.10 17.72 24.97
C GLU A 711 2.86 17.71 24.04
N ARG A 712 2.77 16.73 23.14
CA ARG A 712 1.60 16.58 22.26
C ARG A 712 0.34 16.18 23.03
N ALA A 713 0.45 15.35 24.04
CA ALA A 713 -0.69 14.98 24.88
C ALA A 713 -1.21 16.17 25.70
N GLU A 714 -0.32 17.05 26.17
CA GLU A 714 -0.68 18.27 26.89
C GLU A 714 -1.30 19.33 25.97
N SER A 715 -0.75 19.52 24.77
CA SER A 715 -1.26 20.50 23.80
C SER A 715 -2.50 19.99 23.02
N GLY A 716 -2.73 18.68 22.96
CA GLY A 716 -3.74 18.07 22.12
C GLY A 716 -3.36 18.04 20.61
N GLU A 717 -2.11 18.38 20.27
CA GLU A 717 -1.65 18.40 18.88
C GLU A 717 -1.37 17.01 18.36
N LEU A 718 -2.13 16.56 17.33
CA LEU A 718 -1.97 15.27 16.70
C LEU A 718 -0.68 15.21 15.84
N PHE A 719 -0.18 14.01 15.63
CA PHE A 719 0.84 13.73 14.60
C PHE A 719 0.22 13.88 13.21
N ARG A 720 0.63 14.88 12.44
CA ARG A 720 0.07 15.20 11.10
C ARG A 720 1.16 15.35 10.06
#